data_38f76dc850ff74397de6cda53cd46413
#
_entry.id   38f76dc850ff74397de6cda53cd46413
#
_cell.length_a   1.000
_cell.length_b   1.000
_cell.length_c   1.000
_cell.angle_alpha   90.00
_cell.angle_beta   90.00
_cell.angle_gamma   90.00
#
_symmetry.space_group_name_H-M   'P 1'
#
loop_
_entity.id
_entity.type
_entity.pdbx_description
1 polymer ?
#
loop_
_entity_poly.entity_id
_entity_poly.type
_entity_poly.pdbx_seq_one_letter_code
_entity_poly.pdbx_strand_id
1 'polypeptide(L)'
;MQSFLHHVSKNKLINPTLKKYFEQVDMMTPPNSNIGFRLDINGLRAYAVLMVLFFHFKIPGFNAGFLGVDIFFVISGFLMTAIICSSLEKNNFKLFDFYMARIRRIFPALMILIIILLVLGWFWLPLPDYMFLGTQSSSALSFNSNLYYWRTSNYFDGTAHEKWLLHTWTLGIEFQFYLLLPIYLLLLTKIKSERRTLLYGLCFAFLGSLLLSIAISHSKPVASFYLLPVRGWEFVAGGLVYLAAKEFPQLQRFAKVYFVAGCFLLLLAMLIIHKGLVWPSAWAALPVLGTVLVILSQQEDSMLTTHPVAQWLGDRSYSIYLWHWPVVVGLYFGSVQDDLNWILFGLVLGLILGHLSYLLVEIPSRQFLTKFRLSRQALVIFSFGLLAGLSAIAISAKLLPFEEIRLPKIVEIAAAETWDIDPRREECNASHDKIGSPSCVYGKEKILAILMGDSHASAIASSLGTAASHFNSGVISWFMDSCPTLDGIRYIDHKEYSADSCDLLNQWANEELKKYPNIPLVLVSRTSEYVKGVNEPDQSERSKLAPVYFSKKYLYNEDRQFIKEFSQVLVDTACRLAKDRPVYLMRPIPEFGIDIPKTISHKLVIHGAVEDMKLSLSEYHKRHKIVWDAQDEAAQRCGVKILNPLPYLCDTEYCYGSKNARPLYYDDDHLSEYGNKFLVPMFEQVFRY
;
A
#
# COMPACT_ATOMS: atom_id res chain seq x y z
N MET A 1 39.28 24.61 12.05
CA MET A 1 38.13 25.21 11.33
C MET A 1 38.18 26.75 11.29
N GLN A 2 38.34 27.45 12.42
CA GLN A 2 38.56 28.92 12.39
C GLN A 2 39.81 29.33 11.61
N SER A 3 40.90 28.59 11.67
CA SER A 3 42.13 28.85 10.89
C SER A 3 41.96 28.59 9.40
N PHE A 4 41.14 27.60 8.99
CA PHE A 4 40.80 27.30 7.59
C PHE A 4 39.83 28.36 7.01
N LEU A 5 38.85 28.82 7.77
CA LEU A 5 37.91 29.87 7.38
C LEU A 5 38.63 31.22 7.24
N HIS A 6 39.65 31.48 8.04
CA HIS A 6 40.49 32.69 7.93
C HIS A 6 41.37 32.67 6.68
N HIS A 7 41.80 31.48 6.24
CA HIS A 7 42.57 31.30 4.99
C HIS A 7 41.68 31.39 3.73
N VAL A 8 40.45 30.85 3.81
CA VAL A 8 39.46 30.86 2.72
C VAL A 8 38.90 32.28 2.51
N SER A 9 38.72 33.07 3.58
CA SER A 9 38.19 34.47 3.47
C SER A 9 39.16 35.45 2.80
N LYS A 10 40.45 35.10 2.70
CA LYS A 10 41.48 35.94 2.03
C LYS A 10 41.67 35.62 0.56
N ASN A 11 41.08 34.59 0.02
CA ASN A 11 41.24 34.22 -1.39
C ASN A 11 40.17 34.90 -2.25
N LYS A 12 40.58 35.90 -3.04
CA LYS A 12 39.74 36.74 -3.94
C LYS A 12 39.07 35.98 -5.10
N LEU A 13 39.19 34.63 -5.16
CA LEU A 13 38.68 33.76 -6.24
C LEU A 13 37.42 32.97 -5.89
N ILE A 14 36.81 33.17 -4.72
CA ILE A 14 35.60 32.46 -4.37
C ILE A 14 34.38 33.19 -4.90
N ASN A 15 33.63 32.49 -5.75
CA ASN A 15 32.35 32.95 -6.30
C ASN A 15 31.42 33.42 -5.15
N PRO A 16 30.83 34.63 -5.27
CA PRO A 16 29.92 35.21 -4.26
C PRO A 16 28.77 34.29 -3.88
N THR A 17 28.36 33.43 -4.79
CA THR A 17 27.32 32.40 -4.58
C THR A 17 27.76 31.34 -3.58
N LEU A 18 29.02 30.90 -3.62
CA LEU A 18 29.59 29.95 -2.66
C LEU A 18 29.76 30.59 -1.27
N LYS A 19 30.13 31.84 -1.17
CA LYS A 19 30.22 32.55 0.12
C LYS A 19 28.85 32.68 0.78
N LYS A 20 27.83 33.03 0.02
CA LYS A 20 26.43 33.11 0.48
C LYS A 20 25.87 31.71 0.87
N TYR A 21 26.31 30.68 0.16
CA TYR A 21 25.98 29.28 0.46
C TYR A 21 26.58 28.82 1.81
N PHE A 22 27.85 29.13 2.06
CA PHE A 22 28.50 28.82 3.36
C PHE A 22 27.90 29.60 4.53
N GLU A 23 27.51 30.84 4.33
CA GLU A 23 26.80 31.66 5.34
C GLU A 23 25.40 31.13 5.63
N GLN A 24 24.69 30.52 4.64
CA GLN A 24 23.44 29.84 4.83
C GLN A 24 23.59 28.50 5.54
N VAL A 25 24.67 27.75 5.30
CA VAL A 25 24.98 26.47 5.94
C VAL A 25 25.29 26.64 7.43
N ASP A 26 25.98 27.69 7.83
CA ASP A 26 26.22 28.03 9.25
C ASP A 26 24.91 28.34 10.01
N MET A 27 23.89 28.87 9.34
CA MET A 27 22.56 29.09 9.93
C MET A 27 21.74 27.79 10.05
N MET A 28 22.13 26.69 9.40
CA MET A 28 21.44 25.40 9.44
C MET A 28 21.83 24.53 10.63
N THR A 29 22.94 24.80 11.27
CA THR A 29 23.33 24.12 12.52
C THR A 29 22.64 24.79 13.72
N PRO A 30 22.07 24.05 14.65
CA PRO A 30 21.60 24.65 15.91
C PRO A 30 22.79 25.35 16.59
N PRO A 31 22.61 26.55 17.18
CA PRO A 31 23.70 27.38 17.69
C PRO A 31 24.58 26.75 18.77
N ASN A 32 24.32 25.50 19.17
CA ASN A 32 25.05 24.75 20.19
C ASN A 32 25.49 23.34 19.78
N SER A 33 25.37 22.91 18.52
CA SER A 33 25.86 21.60 18.10
C SER A 33 27.28 21.71 17.52
N ASN A 34 28.26 21.09 18.19
CA ASN A 34 29.63 20.94 17.67
C ASN A 34 29.73 19.79 16.63
N ILE A 35 28.64 19.37 16.01
CA ILE A 35 28.66 18.44 14.91
C ILE A 35 28.77 19.31 13.66
N GLY A 36 29.96 19.35 13.05
CA GLY A 36 30.17 20.03 11.78
C GLY A 36 29.23 19.47 10.70
N PHE A 37 28.83 20.29 9.75
CA PHE A 37 28.07 19.84 8.60
C PHE A 37 28.89 18.81 7.82
N ARG A 38 28.33 17.60 7.63
CA ARG A 38 28.96 16.45 6.98
C ARG A 38 28.56 16.43 5.49
N LEU A 39 29.47 16.85 4.61
CA LEU A 39 29.27 16.88 3.15
C LEU A 39 29.03 15.49 2.56
N ASP A 40 29.72 14.47 3.08
CA ASP A 40 29.55 13.08 2.65
C ASP A 40 28.14 12.54 2.96
N ILE A 41 27.60 12.84 4.13
CA ILE A 41 26.23 12.45 4.50
C ILE A 41 25.20 13.20 3.63
N ASN A 42 25.43 14.47 3.37
CA ASN A 42 24.51 15.22 2.50
C ASN A 42 24.55 14.72 1.06
N GLY A 43 25.74 14.37 0.54
CA GLY A 43 25.86 13.69 -0.77
C GLY A 43 25.17 12.33 -0.79
N LEU A 44 25.29 11.53 0.28
CA LEU A 44 24.62 10.24 0.38
C LEU A 44 23.09 10.38 0.38
N ARG A 45 22.53 11.43 1.01
CA ARG A 45 21.10 11.76 0.94
C ARG A 45 20.65 12.11 -0.49
N ALA A 46 21.52 12.74 -1.28
CA ALA A 46 21.23 13.04 -2.69
C ALA A 46 21.06 11.74 -3.50
N TYR A 47 21.98 10.79 -3.35
CA TYR A 47 21.87 9.49 -4.01
C TYR A 47 20.65 8.71 -3.55
N ALA A 48 20.36 8.71 -2.25
CA ALA A 48 19.20 8.02 -1.70
C ALA A 48 17.88 8.57 -2.28
N VAL A 49 17.71 9.89 -2.37
CA VAL A 49 16.48 10.47 -2.95
C VAL A 49 16.39 10.22 -4.45
N LEU A 50 17.50 10.28 -5.19
CA LEU A 50 17.50 9.97 -6.63
C LEU A 50 17.13 8.51 -6.90
N MET A 51 17.66 7.57 -6.11
CA MET A 51 17.29 6.15 -6.20
C MET A 51 15.79 5.95 -6.03
N VAL A 52 15.19 6.57 -5.01
CA VAL A 52 13.74 6.52 -4.76
C VAL A 52 12.95 7.13 -5.91
N LEU A 53 13.37 8.31 -6.40
CA LEU A 53 12.71 8.97 -7.54
C LEU A 53 12.73 8.07 -8.78
N PHE A 54 13.91 7.64 -9.20
CA PHE A 54 14.06 6.85 -10.42
C PHE A 54 13.31 5.52 -10.36
N PHE A 55 13.23 4.91 -9.18
CA PHE A 55 12.41 3.73 -8.95
C PHE A 55 10.92 4.01 -9.18
N HIS A 56 10.37 5.06 -8.56
CA HIS A 56 8.95 5.36 -8.64
C HIS A 56 8.53 5.88 -10.03
N PHE A 57 9.43 6.57 -10.73
CA PHE A 57 9.22 6.97 -12.13
C PHE A 57 9.57 5.87 -13.14
N LYS A 58 9.81 4.63 -12.69
CA LYS A 58 10.13 3.46 -13.54
C LYS A 58 11.34 3.68 -14.49
N ILE A 59 12.32 4.47 -14.09
CA ILE A 59 13.53 4.69 -14.90
C ILE A 59 14.32 3.38 -15.01
N PRO A 60 14.66 2.93 -16.25
CA PRO A 60 15.41 1.69 -16.45
C PRO A 60 16.72 1.66 -15.65
N GLY A 61 17.05 0.51 -15.07
CA GLY A 61 18.26 0.32 -14.24
C GLY A 61 18.06 0.64 -12.75
N PHE A 62 16.93 1.19 -12.33
CA PHE A 62 16.65 1.54 -10.93
C PHE A 62 15.58 0.66 -10.25
N ASN A 63 15.45 -0.60 -10.67
CA ASN A 63 14.46 -1.54 -10.11
C ASN A 63 14.61 -1.76 -8.59
N ALA A 64 15.80 -1.58 -8.03
CA ALA A 64 16.10 -1.62 -6.60
C ALA A 64 16.18 -0.23 -5.95
N GLY A 65 15.70 0.83 -6.59
CA GLY A 65 15.82 2.20 -6.06
C GLY A 65 15.10 2.45 -4.75
N PHE A 66 14.16 1.59 -4.35
CA PHE A 66 13.52 1.62 -3.02
C PHE A 66 14.54 1.48 -1.87
N LEU A 67 15.74 0.92 -2.10
CA LEU A 67 16.85 0.86 -1.14
C LEU A 67 17.30 2.24 -0.64
N GLY A 68 16.96 3.32 -1.34
CA GLY A 68 17.18 4.67 -0.86
C GLY A 68 16.52 4.96 0.49
N VAL A 69 15.41 4.28 0.81
CA VAL A 69 14.74 4.40 2.11
C VAL A 69 15.62 3.82 3.23
N ASP A 70 16.22 2.66 3.02
CA ASP A 70 17.12 2.01 4.01
C ASP A 70 18.34 2.90 4.27
N ILE A 71 18.88 3.53 3.23
CA ILE A 71 19.97 4.52 3.35
C ILE A 71 19.51 5.69 4.24
N PHE A 72 18.30 6.24 4.03
CA PHE A 72 17.77 7.31 4.87
C PHE A 72 17.60 6.89 6.32
N PHE A 73 17.16 5.67 6.60
CA PHE A 73 17.01 5.18 7.96
C PHE A 73 18.34 5.12 8.70
N VAL A 74 19.41 4.61 8.07
CA VAL A 74 20.75 4.61 8.64
C VAL A 74 21.25 6.04 8.90
N ILE A 75 21.09 6.95 7.95
CA ILE A 75 21.46 8.37 8.10
C ILE A 75 20.72 9.02 9.27
N SER A 76 19.40 8.79 9.37
CA SER A 76 18.56 9.34 10.43
C SER A 76 19.01 8.80 11.80
N GLY A 77 19.30 7.52 11.91
CA GLY A 77 19.82 6.90 13.12
C GLY A 77 21.15 7.48 13.54
N PHE A 78 22.09 7.66 12.61
CA PHE A 78 23.38 8.30 12.87
C PHE A 78 23.20 9.74 13.40
N LEU A 79 22.44 10.57 12.69
CA LEU A 79 22.26 11.98 13.03
C LEU A 79 21.57 12.15 14.39
N MET A 80 20.50 11.38 14.65
CA MET A 80 19.78 11.49 15.92
C MET A 80 20.62 11.04 17.11
N THR A 81 21.31 9.91 16.99
CA THR A 81 22.23 9.45 18.02
C THR A 81 23.35 10.48 18.30
N ALA A 82 23.91 11.05 17.22
CA ALA A 82 24.93 12.09 17.33
C ALA A 82 24.45 13.33 18.09
N ILE A 83 23.24 13.83 17.76
CA ILE A 83 22.65 15.01 18.42
C ILE A 83 22.38 14.73 19.90
N ILE A 84 21.76 13.58 20.22
CA ILE A 84 21.42 13.22 21.59
C ILE A 84 22.68 13.01 22.43
N CYS A 85 23.61 12.16 21.97
CA CYS A 85 24.83 11.86 22.74
C CYS A 85 25.72 13.11 22.94
N SER A 86 25.88 13.96 21.91
CA SER A 86 26.64 15.20 22.06
C SER A 86 26.01 16.18 23.08
N SER A 87 24.69 16.20 23.16
CA SER A 87 23.98 17.04 24.13
C SER A 87 24.02 16.44 25.54
N LEU A 88 23.98 15.11 25.67
CA LEU A 88 24.15 14.40 26.94
C LEU A 88 25.57 14.59 27.50
N GLU A 89 26.62 14.47 26.66
CA GLU A 89 28.01 14.73 27.04
C GLU A 89 28.22 16.17 27.58
N LYS A 90 27.42 17.13 27.13
CA LYS A 90 27.45 18.55 27.59
C LYS A 90 26.48 18.83 28.75
N ASN A 91 25.75 17.84 29.27
CA ASN A 91 24.71 17.97 30.27
C ASN A 91 23.63 19.01 29.93
N ASN A 92 23.33 19.23 28.64
CA ASN A 92 22.36 20.21 28.20
C ASN A 92 21.20 19.62 27.36
N PHE A 93 21.04 18.29 27.34
CA PHE A 93 19.97 17.64 26.61
C PHE A 93 18.61 17.91 27.25
N LYS A 94 17.68 18.43 26.43
CA LYS A 94 16.28 18.64 26.79
C LYS A 94 15.39 17.92 25.81
N LEU A 95 14.63 16.95 26.31
CA LEU A 95 13.79 16.09 25.48
C LEU A 95 12.77 16.87 24.65
N PHE A 96 12.11 17.86 25.26
CA PHE A 96 11.11 18.68 24.56
C PHE A 96 11.75 19.53 23.44
N ASP A 97 12.93 20.10 23.67
CA ASP A 97 13.66 20.87 22.66
C ASP A 97 14.05 20.00 21.45
N PHE A 98 14.44 18.76 21.73
CA PHE A 98 14.75 17.77 20.70
C PHE A 98 13.53 17.46 19.83
N TYR A 99 12.38 17.15 20.45
CA TYR A 99 11.15 16.88 19.70
C TYR A 99 10.69 18.08 18.88
N MET A 100 10.68 19.26 19.47
CA MET A 100 10.29 20.49 18.75
C MET A 100 11.22 20.81 17.58
N ALA A 101 12.51 20.50 17.69
CA ALA A 101 13.45 20.68 16.59
C ALA A 101 13.13 19.73 15.40
N ARG A 102 12.66 18.50 15.67
CA ARG A 102 12.23 17.55 14.62
C ARG A 102 10.91 17.98 13.99
N ILE A 103 9.92 18.32 14.81
CA ILE A 103 8.60 18.78 14.34
C ILE A 103 8.76 20.03 13.45
N ARG A 104 9.53 21.04 13.87
CA ARG A 104 9.80 22.23 13.06
C ARG A 104 10.43 21.93 11.70
N ARG A 105 11.17 20.84 11.59
CA ARG A 105 11.83 20.44 10.35
C ARG A 105 10.88 19.70 9.40
N ILE A 106 10.03 18.84 9.93
CA ILE A 106 9.26 17.88 9.14
C ILE A 106 7.83 18.38 8.90
N PHE A 107 7.15 18.82 9.95
CA PHE A 107 5.72 19.04 9.95
C PHE A 107 5.24 20.15 8.99
N PRO A 108 5.89 21.35 8.89
CA PRO A 108 5.37 22.41 8.05
C PRO A 108 5.30 22.07 6.55
N ALA A 109 6.32 21.41 6.02
CA ALA A 109 6.34 21.03 4.61
C ALA A 109 5.32 19.92 4.31
N LEU A 110 5.19 18.94 5.22
CA LEU A 110 4.16 17.89 5.12
C LEU A 110 2.75 18.50 5.16
N MET A 111 2.49 19.41 6.07
CA MET A 111 1.19 20.07 6.21
C MET A 111 0.80 20.86 4.94
N ILE A 112 1.74 21.64 4.36
CA ILE A 112 1.48 22.40 3.14
C ILE A 112 1.22 21.46 1.95
N LEU A 113 1.98 20.35 1.82
CA LEU A 113 1.70 19.33 0.83
C LEU A 113 0.25 18.81 0.96
N ILE A 114 -0.16 18.42 2.16
CA ILE A 114 -1.50 17.90 2.43
C ILE A 114 -2.58 18.94 2.10
N ILE A 115 -2.41 20.19 2.52
CA ILE A 115 -3.36 21.26 2.21
C ILE A 115 -3.49 21.43 0.68
N ILE A 116 -2.38 21.45 -0.05
CA ILE A 116 -2.42 21.57 -1.51
C ILE A 116 -3.12 20.39 -2.14
N LEU A 117 -2.84 19.16 -1.69
CA LEU A 117 -3.51 17.97 -2.20
C LEU A 117 -5.01 17.95 -1.88
N LEU A 118 -5.43 18.37 -0.68
CA LEU A 118 -6.84 18.49 -0.34
C LEU A 118 -7.56 19.55 -1.17
N VAL A 119 -6.90 20.70 -1.43
CA VAL A 119 -7.47 21.74 -2.29
C VAL A 119 -7.57 21.27 -3.74
N LEU A 120 -6.53 20.66 -4.30
CA LEU A 120 -6.56 20.12 -5.66
C LEU A 120 -7.53 18.96 -5.78
N GLY A 121 -7.55 18.06 -4.79
CA GLY A 121 -8.47 16.93 -4.73
C GLY A 121 -9.94 17.35 -4.73
N TRP A 122 -10.27 18.50 -4.14
CA TRP A 122 -11.62 19.06 -4.20
C TRP A 122 -12.14 19.24 -5.63
N PHE A 123 -11.27 19.64 -6.56
CA PHE A 123 -11.65 19.94 -7.94
C PHE A 123 -11.52 18.76 -8.90
N TRP A 124 -10.72 17.73 -8.54
CA TRP A 124 -10.33 16.69 -9.49
C TRP A 124 -10.58 15.25 -9.01
N LEU A 125 -10.68 15.01 -7.69
CA LEU A 125 -10.87 13.65 -7.23
C LEU A 125 -12.35 13.30 -7.09
N PRO A 126 -12.84 12.18 -7.65
CA PRO A 126 -14.16 11.63 -7.33
C PRO A 126 -14.31 11.45 -5.81
N LEU A 127 -15.56 11.44 -5.32
CA LEU A 127 -15.82 11.45 -3.88
C LEU A 127 -15.14 10.33 -3.11
N PRO A 128 -15.13 9.05 -3.56
CA PRO A 128 -14.43 7.98 -2.87
C PRO A 128 -12.93 8.25 -2.72
N ASP A 129 -12.26 8.68 -3.80
CA ASP A 129 -10.82 8.99 -3.77
C ASP A 129 -10.52 10.19 -2.89
N TYR A 130 -11.41 11.19 -2.87
CA TYR A 130 -11.25 12.37 -2.03
C TYR A 130 -11.39 12.03 -0.54
N MET A 131 -12.36 11.19 -0.17
CA MET A 131 -12.50 10.68 1.19
C MET A 131 -11.28 9.85 1.61
N PHE A 132 -10.78 9.03 0.70
CA PHE A 132 -9.57 8.24 0.93
C PHE A 132 -8.33 9.12 1.14
N LEU A 133 -8.17 10.20 0.34
CA LEU A 133 -7.13 11.21 0.57
C LEU A 133 -7.28 11.87 1.95
N GLY A 134 -8.50 12.14 2.41
CA GLY A 134 -8.79 12.64 3.76
C GLY A 134 -8.24 11.71 4.85
N THR A 135 -8.51 10.41 4.73
CA THR A 135 -8.03 9.38 5.67
C THR A 135 -6.51 9.28 5.68
N GLN A 136 -5.88 9.27 4.50
CA GLN A 136 -4.42 9.27 4.36
C GLN A 136 -3.81 10.54 4.97
N SER A 137 -4.44 11.70 4.77
CA SER A 137 -3.99 12.99 5.29
C SER A 137 -4.00 13.02 6.82
N SER A 138 -5.06 12.53 7.46
CA SER A 138 -5.13 12.45 8.92
C SER A 138 -4.06 11.51 9.50
N SER A 139 -3.83 10.37 8.84
CA SER A 139 -2.79 9.41 9.22
C SER A 139 -1.38 9.98 9.05
N ALA A 140 -1.13 10.76 7.99
CA ALA A 140 0.15 11.40 7.75
C ALA A 140 0.45 12.52 8.76
N LEU A 141 -0.54 13.37 9.08
CA LEU A 141 -0.40 14.44 10.06
C LEU A 141 -0.17 13.92 11.49
N SER A 142 -0.69 12.74 11.82
CA SER A 142 -0.47 12.08 13.10
C SER A 142 0.77 11.16 13.14
N PHE A 143 1.56 11.11 12.06
CA PHE A 143 2.74 10.26 11.91
C PHE A 143 2.47 8.77 12.17
N ASN A 144 1.28 8.30 11.85
CA ASN A 144 0.88 6.89 11.99
C ASN A 144 0.55 6.21 10.65
N SER A 145 0.93 6.82 9.51
CA SER A 145 0.67 6.27 8.17
C SER A 145 1.16 4.84 8.00
N ASN A 146 2.30 4.48 8.60
CA ASN A 146 2.82 3.12 8.55
C ASN A 146 1.87 2.11 9.23
N LEU A 147 1.26 2.48 10.36
CA LEU A 147 0.28 1.64 11.06
C LEU A 147 -1.04 1.57 10.27
N TYR A 148 -1.44 2.68 9.67
CA TYR A 148 -2.61 2.73 8.79
C TYR A 148 -2.44 1.78 7.60
N TYR A 149 -1.37 1.91 6.82
CA TYR A 149 -1.13 1.04 5.67
C TYR A 149 -0.87 -0.43 6.06
N TRP A 150 -0.24 -0.68 7.20
CA TRP A 150 -0.12 -2.03 7.71
C TRP A 150 -1.47 -2.71 7.97
N ARG A 151 -2.43 -1.98 8.54
CA ARG A 151 -3.77 -2.50 8.88
C ARG A 151 -4.68 -2.63 7.68
N THR A 152 -4.55 -1.74 6.70
CA THR A 152 -5.41 -1.70 5.51
C THR A 152 -4.88 -2.51 4.33
N SER A 153 -3.63 -2.99 4.38
CA SER A 153 -3.06 -3.84 3.33
C SER A 153 -3.67 -5.25 3.38
N ASN A 154 -4.78 -5.43 2.70
CA ASN A 154 -5.50 -6.70 2.54
C ASN A 154 -5.78 -6.96 1.04
N TYR A 155 -6.58 -8.00 0.74
CA TYR A 155 -6.96 -8.38 -0.63
C TYR A 155 -7.67 -7.26 -1.41
N PHE A 156 -8.48 -6.44 -0.73
CA PHE A 156 -9.22 -5.31 -1.31
C PHE A 156 -8.45 -3.99 -1.29
N ASP A 157 -7.18 -4.01 -0.91
CA ASP A 157 -6.37 -2.79 -0.82
C ASP A 157 -5.98 -2.33 -2.23
N GLY A 158 -6.41 -1.13 -2.61
CA GLY A 158 -6.08 -0.51 -3.87
C GLY A 158 -4.56 -0.49 -4.15
N THR A 159 -4.19 -0.42 -5.41
CA THR A 159 -2.78 -0.43 -5.81
C THR A 159 -1.99 0.68 -5.11
N ALA A 160 -0.69 0.50 -4.94
CA ALA A 160 0.18 1.50 -4.30
C ALA A 160 0.04 2.89 -4.95
N HIS A 161 -0.15 2.93 -6.29
CA HIS A 161 -0.23 4.16 -7.09
C HIS A 161 -1.59 4.89 -7.00
N GLU A 162 -2.54 4.35 -6.24
CA GLU A 162 -3.80 5.01 -5.92
C GLU A 162 -3.75 5.79 -4.60
N LYS A 163 -2.71 5.57 -3.82
CA LYS A 163 -2.53 6.15 -2.48
C LYS A 163 -1.68 7.41 -2.53
N TRP A 164 -2.31 8.59 -2.60
CA TRP A 164 -1.66 9.90 -2.75
C TRP A 164 -0.57 10.21 -1.73
N LEU A 165 -0.65 9.64 -0.52
CA LEU A 165 0.27 9.88 0.58
C LEU A 165 0.97 8.60 1.06
N LEU A 166 1.01 7.53 0.24
CA LEU A 166 1.64 6.25 0.64
C LEU A 166 3.05 6.46 1.19
N HIS A 167 3.90 7.23 0.49
CA HIS A 167 5.30 7.45 0.86
C HIS A 167 5.50 8.00 2.28
N THR A 168 4.45 8.58 2.90
CA THR A 168 4.51 9.10 4.28
C THR A 168 4.63 8.00 5.34
N TRP A 169 4.49 6.71 4.95
CA TRP A 169 4.74 5.60 5.86
C TRP A 169 6.16 5.63 6.46
N THR A 170 7.15 6.05 5.67
CA THR A 170 8.54 6.18 6.14
C THR A 170 8.68 7.25 7.20
N LEU A 171 7.97 8.39 7.05
CA LEU A 171 7.93 9.45 8.05
C LEU A 171 7.28 8.99 9.35
N GLY A 172 6.27 8.12 9.27
CA GLY A 172 5.66 7.50 10.44
C GLY A 172 6.67 6.68 11.24
N ILE A 173 7.39 5.75 10.59
CA ILE A 173 8.46 4.96 11.24
C ILE A 173 9.57 5.87 11.78
N GLU A 174 10.03 6.83 10.99
CA GLU A 174 11.10 7.75 11.39
C GLU A 174 10.70 8.58 12.61
N PHE A 175 9.49 9.08 12.66
CA PHE A 175 9.00 9.86 13.80
C PHE A 175 8.85 9.00 15.06
N GLN A 176 8.34 7.77 14.94
CA GLN A 176 8.29 6.80 16.03
C GLN A 176 9.69 6.49 16.58
N PHE A 177 10.68 6.31 15.71
CA PHE A 177 12.07 6.17 16.13
C PHE A 177 12.57 7.42 16.87
N TYR A 178 12.27 8.63 16.40
CA TYR A 178 12.63 9.88 17.07
C TYR A 178 12.00 10.03 18.46
N LEU A 179 10.81 9.47 18.67
CA LEU A 179 10.17 9.47 19.98
C LEU A 179 10.86 8.48 20.95
N LEU A 180 11.21 7.30 20.48
CA LEU A 180 11.70 6.22 21.33
C LEU A 180 13.20 6.32 21.62
N LEU A 181 14.02 6.71 20.64
CA LEU A 181 15.48 6.73 20.79
C LEU A 181 15.99 7.58 21.97
N PRO A 182 15.56 8.85 22.16
CA PRO A 182 16.08 9.64 23.27
C PRO A 182 15.66 9.07 24.64
N ILE A 183 14.45 8.51 24.74
CA ILE A 183 13.98 7.87 25.97
C ILE A 183 14.87 6.64 26.27
N TYR A 184 15.13 5.81 25.26
CA TYR A 184 15.98 4.63 25.38
C TYR A 184 17.41 4.99 25.83
N LEU A 185 18.03 5.99 25.18
CA LEU A 185 19.40 6.43 25.54
C LEU A 185 19.43 7.05 26.96
N LEU A 186 18.42 7.82 27.36
CA LEU A 186 18.31 8.34 28.72
C LEU A 186 18.16 7.24 29.77
N LEU A 187 17.41 6.18 29.49
CA LEU A 187 17.30 5.03 30.39
C LEU A 187 18.64 4.31 30.53
N LEU A 188 19.38 4.12 29.45
CA LEU A 188 20.72 3.52 29.51
C LEU A 188 21.71 4.37 30.33
N THR A 189 21.66 5.70 30.22
CA THR A 189 22.52 6.59 31.02
C THR A 189 22.23 6.55 32.51
N LYS A 190 21.01 6.20 32.93
CA LYS A 190 20.67 5.96 34.33
C LYS A 190 21.28 4.68 34.89
N ILE A 191 21.51 3.67 34.05
CA ILE A 191 22.21 2.42 34.48
C ILE A 191 23.71 2.73 34.69
N LYS A 192 24.33 3.30 33.68
CA LYS A 192 25.72 3.77 33.76
C LYS A 192 25.98 4.84 32.70
N SER A 193 26.49 5.98 33.13
CA SER A 193 26.78 7.12 32.25
C SER A 193 28.07 6.96 31.43
N GLU A 194 28.33 5.76 30.91
CA GLU A 194 29.47 5.47 30.07
C GLU A 194 29.06 5.26 28.63
N ARG A 195 29.88 5.70 27.66
CA ARG A 195 29.66 5.52 26.23
C ARG A 195 29.53 4.03 25.85
N ARG A 196 30.28 3.15 26.51
CA ARG A 196 30.20 1.70 26.30
C ARG A 196 28.82 1.13 26.65
N THR A 197 28.18 1.65 27.69
CA THR A 197 26.79 1.25 28.05
C THR A 197 25.82 1.58 26.93
N LEU A 198 25.96 2.78 26.32
CA LEU A 198 25.12 3.16 25.16
C LEU A 198 25.44 2.25 23.96
N LEU A 199 26.70 1.94 23.71
CA LEU A 199 27.13 1.04 22.63
C LEU A 199 26.52 -0.36 22.80
N TYR A 200 26.66 -0.98 23.99
CA TYR A 200 26.06 -2.30 24.24
C TYR A 200 24.54 -2.29 24.20
N GLY A 201 23.89 -1.24 24.70
CA GLY A 201 22.45 -1.07 24.60
C GLY A 201 21.98 -1.00 23.16
N LEU A 202 22.64 -0.19 22.31
CA LEU A 202 22.32 -0.14 20.88
C LEU A 202 22.64 -1.47 20.18
N CYS A 203 23.74 -2.18 20.53
CA CYS A 203 23.99 -3.52 19.98
C CYS A 203 22.86 -4.51 20.32
N PHE A 204 22.35 -4.46 21.54
CA PHE A 204 21.21 -5.30 21.94
C PHE A 204 19.94 -4.97 21.14
N ALA A 205 19.61 -3.68 21.00
CA ALA A 205 18.47 -3.23 20.20
C ALA A 205 18.63 -3.60 18.71
N PHE A 206 19.83 -3.45 18.16
CA PHE A 206 20.18 -3.85 16.80
C PHE A 206 19.93 -5.33 16.55
N LEU A 207 20.53 -6.20 17.40
CA LEU A 207 20.39 -7.65 17.26
C LEU A 207 18.95 -8.10 17.44
N GLY A 208 18.22 -7.57 18.43
CA GLY A 208 16.82 -7.90 18.67
C GLY A 208 15.93 -7.56 17.47
N SER A 209 16.07 -6.36 16.92
CA SER A 209 15.29 -5.92 15.76
C SER A 209 15.68 -6.67 14.47
N LEU A 210 16.97 -6.93 14.24
CA LEU A 210 17.46 -7.69 13.09
C LEU A 210 16.97 -9.14 13.12
N LEU A 211 17.10 -9.82 14.27
CA LEU A 211 16.61 -11.19 14.42
C LEU A 211 15.09 -11.27 14.20
N LEU A 212 14.35 -10.31 14.74
CA LEU A 212 12.91 -10.22 14.48
C LEU A 212 12.62 -10.02 12.99
N SER A 213 13.37 -9.14 12.30
CA SER A 213 13.24 -8.92 10.86
C SER A 213 13.42 -10.22 10.08
N ILE A 214 14.49 -10.97 10.35
CA ILE A 214 14.79 -12.24 9.67
C ILE A 214 13.69 -13.29 9.97
N ALA A 215 13.23 -13.36 11.21
CA ALA A 215 12.27 -14.38 11.65
C ALA A 215 10.88 -14.22 11.01
N ILE A 216 10.39 -12.97 10.86
CA ILE A 216 8.99 -12.76 10.44
C ILE A 216 8.84 -12.25 9.00
N SER A 217 9.91 -11.86 8.29
CA SER A 217 9.79 -11.26 6.96
C SER A 217 9.09 -12.19 5.95
N HIS A 218 9.34 -13.49 6.01
CA HIS A 218 8.68 -14.45 5.11
C HIS A 218 7.24 -14.75 5.51
N SER A 219 6.95 -14.84 6.81
CA SER A 219 5.61 -15.20 7.30
C SER A 219 4.65 -14.00 7.37
N LYS A 220 5.18 -12.79 7.65
CA LYS A 220 4.40 -11.55 7.79
C LYS A 220 5.04 -10.39 7.01
N PRO A 221 5.13 -10.45 5.67
CA PRO A 221 5.87 -9.46 4.86
C PRO A 221 5.32 -8.04 5.00
N VAL A 222 4.00 -7.86 5.07
CA VAL A 222 3.38 -6.53 5.26
C VAL A 222 3.78 -5.91 6.60
N ALA A 223 3.71 -6.68 7.71
CA ALA A 223 4.16 -6.22 9.02
C ALA A 223 5.65 -5.88 9.01
N SER A 224 6.47 -6.71 8.35
CA SER A 224 7.91 -6.49 8.23
C SER A 224 8.25 -5.22 7.47
N PHE A 225 7.45 -4.86 6.49
CA PHE A 225 7.65 -3.66 5.69
C PHE A 225 7.32 -2.37 6.46
N TYR A 226 6.19 -2.35 7.20
CA TYR A 226 5.63 -1.13 7.77
C TYR A 226 5.94 -0.90 9.26
N LEU A 227 6.42 -1.90 10.03
CA LEU A 227 6.52 -1.76 11.46
C LEU A 227 7.94 -1.44 11.96
N LEU A 228 8.05 -0.43 12.83
CA LEU A 228 9.33 -0.01 13.43
C LEU A 228 10.11 -1.14 14.12
N PRO A 229 9.52 -2.06 14.91
CA PRO A 229 10.30 -3.12 15.55
C PRO A 229 11.11 -3.99 14.60
N VAL A 230 10.65 -4.13 13.35
CA VAL A 230 11.27 -4.94 12.30
C VAL A 230 12.29 -4.14 11.47
N ARG A 231 12.08 -2.83 11.35
CA ARG A 231 12.94 -1.89 10.60
C ARG A 231 13.91 -1.13 11.48
N GLY A 232 13.73 -1.18 12.82
CA GLY A 232 14.50 -0.39 13.78
C GLY A 232 16.00 -0.61 13.75
N TRP A 233 16.46 -1.82 13.41
CA TRP A 233 17.87 -2.16 13.29
C TRP A 233 18.63 -1.32 12.26
N GLU A 234 17.97 -0.85 11.20
CA GLU A 234 18.56 0.00 10.17
C GLU A 234 18.93 1.38 10.75
N PHE A 235 18.04 1.97 11.53
CA PHE A 235 18.34 3.21 12.26
C PHE A 235 19.41 3.00 13.34
N VAL A 236 19.29 1.93 14.09
CA VAL A 236 20.24 1.62 15.18
C VAL A 236 21.64 1.36 14.62
N ALA A 237 21.75 0.75 13.41
CA ALA A 237 23.04 0.61 12.71
C ALA A 237 23.73 1.96 12.53
N GLY A 238 22.99 3.01 12.11
CA GLY A 238 23.52 4.38 12.02
C GLY A 238 24.00 4.92 13.37
N GLY A 239 23.23 4.68 14.44
CA GLY A 239 23.62 5.07 15.81
C GLY A 239 24.89 4.36 16.30
N LEU A 240 25.02 3.08 15.98
CA LEU A 240 26.23 2.28 16.30
C LEU A 240 27.47 2.84 15.60
N VAL A 241 27.35 3.26 14.33
CA VAL A 241 28.47 3.89 13.61
C VAL A 241 28.96 5.15 14.33
N TYR A 242 28.05 5.99 14.81
CA TYR A 242 28.43 7.20 15.54
C TYR A 242 29.21 6.87 16.83
N LEU A 243 28.71 5.93 17.62
CA LEU A 243 29.37 5.55 18.88
C LEU A 243 30.71 4.79 18.62
N ALA A 244 30.74 3.88 17.63
CA ALA A 244 31.93 3.15 17.25
C ALA A 244 33.05 4.07 16.75
N ALA A 245 32.73 5.06 15.91
CA ALA A 245 33.72 6.04 15.41
C ALA A 245 34.34 6.86 16.54
N LYS A 246 33.58 7.14 17.62
CA LYS A 246 34.06 7.86 18.78
C LYS A 246 34.82 6.98 19.76
N GLU A 247 34.44 5.74 19.97
CA GLU A 247 35.08 4.80 20.91
C GLU A 247 36.37 4.19 20.34
N PHE A 248 36.40 4.00 19.01
CA PHE A 248 37.50 3.35 18.31
C PHE A 248 38.09 4.23 17.19
N PRO A 249 38.83 5.32 17.53
CA PRO A 249 39.37 6.26 16.51
C PRO A 249 40.29 5.58 15.49
N GLN A 250 40.92 4.46 15.86
CA GLN A 250 41.78 3.68 14.97
C GLN A 250 41.06 3.16 13.71
N LEU A 251 39.73 3.07 13.71
CA LEU A 251 38.95 2.69 12.54
C LEU A 251 39.19 3.66 11.37
N GLN A 252 39.44 4.93 11.63
CA GLN A 252 39.73 5.94 10.60
C GLN A 252 40.96 5.64 9.75
N ARG A 253 41.86 4.77 10.21
CA ARG A 253 43.03 4.31 9.44
C ARG A 253 42.63 3.68 8.11
N PHE A 254 41.46 3.07 8.03
CA PHE A 254 40.93 2.38 6.83
C PHE A 254 39.85 3.16 6.11
N ALA A 255 39.75 4.46 6.32
CA ALA A 255 38.67 5.32 5.80
C ALA A 255 38.46 5.17 4.29
N LYS A 256 39.52 5.17 3.47
CA LYS A 256 39.42 4.97 2.01
C LYS A 256 38.88 3.60 1.62
N VAL A 257 39.29 2.56 2.35
CA VAL A 257 38.81 1.19 2.13
C VAL A 257 37.32 1.11 2.45
N TYR A 258 36.89 1.68 3.57
CA TYR A 258 35.46 1.73 3.93
C TYR A 258 34.63 2.48 2.89
N PHE A 259 35.14 3.59 2.37
CA PHE A 259 34.43 4.35 1.33
C PHE A 259 34.23 3.52 0.07
N VAL A 260 35.31 2.93 -0.46
CA VAL A 260 35.25 2.11 -1.69
C VAL A 260 34.38 0.87 -1.47
N ALA A 261 34.55 0.16 -0.36
CA ALA A 261 33.76 -1.02 -0.04
C ALA A 261 32.28 -0.65 0.15
N GLY A 262 31.98 0.46 0.80
CA GLY A 262 30.61 0.94 1.00
C GLY A 262 29.93 1.29 -0.33
N CYS A 263 30.60 2.05 -1.20
CA CYS A 263 30.08 2.35 -2.55
C CYS A 263 29.89 1.08 -3.40
N PHE A 264 30.83 0.14 -3.30
CA PHE A 264 30.71 -1.16 -4.00
C PHE A 264 29.51 -1.97 -3.51
N LEU A 265 29.28 -2.06 -2.19
CA LEU A 265 28.12 -2.76 -1.63
C LEU A 265 26.78 -2.11 -2.03
N LEU A 266 26.71 -0.77 -2.05
CA LEU A 266 25.51 -0.06 -2.51
C LEU A 266 25.24 -0.33 -3.99
N LEU A 267 26.27 -0.31 -4.84
CA LEU A 267 26.12 -0.64 -6.25
C LEU A 267 25.72 -2.11 -6.42
N LEU A 268 26.36 -3.03 -5.70
CA LEU A 268 26.04 -4.45 -5.73
C LEU A 268 24.57 -4.70 -5.31
N ALA A 269 24.11 -4.02 -4.26
CA ALA A 269 22.72 -4.08 -3.84
C ALA A 269 21.76 -3.65 -4.95
N MET A 270 22.07 -2.55 -5.66
CA MET A 270 21.28 -2.08 -6.79
C MET A 270 21.21 -3.07 -7.96
N LEU A 271 22.25 -3.87 -8.16
CA LEU A 271 22.34 -4.85 -9.25
C LEU A 271 21.66 -6.18 -8.93
N ILE A 272 21.73 -6.63 -7.67
CA ILE A 272 21.26 -7.97 -7.25
C ILE A 272 19.81 -7.94 -6.76
N ILE A 273 19.42 -6.88 -6.05
CA ILE A 273 18.11 -6.82 -5.41
C ILE A 273 17.06 -6.45 -6.45
N HIS A 274 15.94 -7.17 -6.44
CA HIS A 274 14.81 -6.96 -7.36
C HIS A 274 13.47 -7.11 -6.61
N LYS A 275 12.38 -6.65 -7.22
CA LYS A 275 11.02 -6.59 -6.63
C LYS A 275 10.46 -7.95 -6.17
N GLY A 276 10.94 -9.06 -6.72
CA GLY A 276 10.49 -10.41 -6.35
C GLY A 276 11.03 -10.93 -5.01
N LEU A 277 12.01 -10.24 -4.41
CA LEU A 277 12.54 -10.62 -3.10
C LEU A 277 11.65 -10.12 -1.96
N VAL A 278 11.50 -10.95 -0.93
CA VAL A 278 10.82 -10.52 0.30
C VAL A 278 11.61 -9.41 0.97
N TRP A 279 10.96 -8.27 1.22
CA TRP A 279 11.58 -7.07 1.76
C TRP A 279 10.85 -6.53 3.00
N PRO A 280 11.57 -6.06 4.06
CA PRO A 280 12.99 -6.33 4.31
C PRO A 280 13.21 -7.80 4.68
N SER A 281 14.42 -8.26 4.47
CA SER A 281 14.85 -9.59 4.92
C SER A 281 16.36 -9.49 5.20
N ALA A 282 17.09 -10.60 5.29
CA ALA A 282 18.54 -10.57 5.37
C ALA A 282 19.22 -9.76 4.23
N TRP A 283 18.56 -9.61 3.08
CA TRP A 283 19.05 -8.80 1.96
C TRP A 283 19.18 -7.31 2.28
N ALA A 284 18.38 -6.78 3.20
CA ALA A 284 18.49 -5.38 3.64
C ALA A 284 19.82 -5.08 4.35
N ALA A 285 20.51 -6.11 4.84
CA ALA A 285 21.87 -5.94 5.41
C ALA A 285 22.86 -5.39 4.39
N LEU A 286 22.68 -5.65 3.10
CA LEU A 286 23.61 -5.22 2.05
C LEU A 286 23.62 -3.68 1.89
N PRO A 287 22.53 -2.98 1.63
CA PRO A 287 22.50 -1.52 1.56
C PRO A 287 22.78 -0.87 2.91
N VAL A 288 22.33 -1.45 4.02
CA VAL A 288 22.62 -0.92 5.36
C VAL A 288 24.13 -0.95 5.66
N LEU A 289 24.81 -2.08 5.43
CA LEU A 289 26.25 -2.20 5.61
C LEU A 289 27.01 -1.24 4.67
N GLY A 290 26.61 -1.16 3.41
CA GLY A 290 27.19 -0.20 2.46
C GLY A 290 27.11 1.24 2.98
N THR A 291 25.93 1.64 3.48
CA THR A 291 25.71 2.97 4.06
C THR A 291 26.53 3.20 5.32
N VAL A 292 26.58 2.21 6.21
CA VAL A 292 27.40 2.23 7.43
C VAL A 292 28.87 2.49 7.10
N LEU A 293 29.42 1.77 6.11
CA LEU A 293 30.82 1.94 5.70
C LEU A 293 31.10 3.32 5.10
N VAL A 294 30.20 3.85 4.25
CA VAL A 294 30.33 5.21 3.71
C VAL A 294 30.32 6.24 4.84
N ILE A 295 29.41 6.16 5.80
CA ILE A 295 29.33 7.11 6.92
C ILE A 295 30.58 6.99 7.82
N LEU A 296 31.05 5.76 8.08
CA LEU A 296 32.23 5.49 8.89
C LEU A 296 33.51 6.03 8.25
N SER A 297 33.57 6.06 6.92
CA SER A 297 34.74 6.53 6.16
C SER A 297 35.04 8.02 6.37
N GLN A 298 34.03 8.86 6.67
CA GLN A 298 34.17 10.32 6.83
C GLN A 298 34.90 11.00 5.66
N GLN A 299 34.67 10.52 4.42
CA GLN A 299 35.35 11.05 3.23
C GLN A 299 34.64 12.32 2.74
N GLU A 300 35.00 13.45 3.33
CA GLU A 300 34.44 14.77 2.98
C GLU A 300 35.11 15.40 1.74
N ASP A 301 36.16 14.79 1.19
CA ASP A 301 36.90 15.27 0.02
C ASP A 301 36.52 14.52 -1.27
N SER A 302 35.62 13.54 -1.19
CA SER A 302 35.22 12.75 -2.36
C SER A 302 34.37 13.56 -3.31
N MET A 303 34.79 13.68 -4.58
CA MET A 303 34.02 14.34 -5.63
C MET A 303 32.61 13.73 -5.81
N LEU A 304 32.42 12.43 -5.49
CA LEU A 304 31.11 11.79 -5.56
C LEU A 304 30.12 12.43 -4.60
N THR A 305 30.53 12.73 -3.37
CA THR A 305 29.63 13.23 -2.34
C THR A 305 29.65 14.78 -2.23
N THR A 306 30.76 15.43 -2.57
CA THR A 306 30.91 16.88 -2.43
C THR A 306 30.58 17.70 -3.67
N HIS A 307 30.28 17.04 -4.79
CA HIS A 307 29.88 17.75 -6.01
C HIS A 307 28.68 18.68 -5.77
N PRO A 308 28.69 19.92 -6.28
CA PRO A 308 27.64 20.90 -6.02
C PRO A 308 26.21 20.42 -6.30
N VAL A 309 26.01 19.61 -7.33
CA VAL A 309 24.71 18.99 -7.65
C VAL A 309 24.27 18.02 -6.55
N ALA A 310 25.19 17.16 -6.05
CA ALA A 310 24.90 16.26 -4.96
C ALA A 310 24.56 17.02 -3.67
N GLN A 311 25.29 18.08 -3.38
CA GLN A 311 25.00 18.94 -2.22
C GLN A 311 23.65 19.65 -2.36
N TRP A 312 23.34 20.17 -3.55
CA TRP A 312 22.06 20.82 -3.85
C TRP A 312 20.88 19.87 -3.68
N LEU A 313 20.99 18.64 -4.18
CA LEU A 313 19.97 17.60 -4.04
C LEU A 313 19.83 17.14 -2.58
N GLY A 314 20.95 16.94 -1.88
CA GLY A 314 20.97 16.47 -0.49
C GLY A 314 20.25 17.45 0.45
N ASP A 315 20.47 18.77 0.28
CA ASP A 315 19.79 19.81 1.06
C ASP A 315 18.27 19.76 0.89
N ARG A 316 17.82 19.45 -0.33
CA ARG A 316 16.41 19.46 -0.73
C ARG A 316 15.76 18.07 -0.67
N SER A 317 16.51 17.04 -0.28
CA SER A 317 16.09 15.66 -0.36
C SER A 317 14.76 15.38 0.34
N TYR A 318 14.48 16.05 1.47
CA TYR A 318 13.20 15.91 2.17
C TYR A 318 12.05 16.50 1.37
N SER A 319 12.16 17.74 0.91
CA SER A 319 11.11 18.38 0.11
C SER A 319 10.89 17.68 -1.23
N ILE A 320 11.98 17.22 -1.90
CA ILE A 320 11.89 16.41 -3.12
C ILE A 320 11.16 15.07 -2.82
N TYR A 321 11.51 14.39 -1.73
CA TYR A 321 10.86 13.16 -1.29
C TYR A 321 9.36 13.37 -1.03
N LEU A 322 8.95 14.50 -0.48
CA LEU A 322 7.54 14.79 -0.23
C LEU A 322 6.75 14.97 -1.54
N TRP A 323 7.30 15.68 -2.52
CA TRP A 323 6.55 16.06 -3.72
C TRP A 323 6.59 15.04 -4.85
N HIS A 324 7.63 14.16 -4.91
CA HIS A 324 7.74 13.22 -6.03
C HIS A 324 6.58 12.25 -6.12
N TRP A 325 6.12 11.72 -4.98
CA TRP A 325 5.11 10.68 -4.96
C TRP A 325 3.72 11.14 -5.42
N PRO A 326 3.16 12.28 -4.96
CA PRO A 326 1.93 12.81 -5.53
C PRO A 326 2.01 13.06 -7.04
N VAL A 327 3.17 13.45 -7.57
CA VAL A 327 3.36 13.59 -9.01
C VAL A 327 3.28 12.22 -9.70
N VAL A 328 3.91 11.19 -9.14
CA VAL A 328 3.80 9.81 -9.66
C VAL A 328 2.35 9.37 -9.66
N VAL A 329 1.62 9.53 -8.55
CA VAL A 329 0.19 9.18 -8.46
C VAL A 329 -0.63 9.95 -9.49
N GLY A 330 -0.32 11.24 -9.72
CA GLY A 330 -0.97 12.06 -10.75
C GLY A 330 -0.78 11.51 -12.16
N LEU A 331 0.39 10.94 -12.50
CA LEU A 331 0.60 10.27 -13.78
C LEU A 331 -0.25 9.00 -13.93
N TYR A 332 -0.38 8.23 -12.86
CA TYR A 332 -1.27 7.04 -12.85
C TYR A 332 -2.74 7.44 -12.93
N PHE A 333 -3.14 8.48 -12.21
CA PHE A 333 -4.50 9.02 -12.29
C PHE A 333 -4.84 9.46 -13.73
N GLY A 334 -3.87 10.07 -14.42
CA GLY A 334 -3.97 10.47 -15.84
C GLY A 334 -3.81 9.33 -16.84
N SER A 335 -3.50 8.09 -16.38
CA SER A 335 -3.19 6.94 -17.26
C SER A 335 -2.04 7.20 -18.25
N VAL A 336 -1.07 8.03 -17.87
CA VAL A 336 0.09 8.42 -18.71
C VAL A 336 1.44 7.97 -18.12
N GLN A 337 1.42 7.09 -17.13
CA GLN A 337 2.58 6.59 -16.37
C GLN A 337 3.58 5.76 -17.18
N ASP A 338 3.24 5.34 -18.40
CA ASP A 338 4.10 4.54 -19.27
C ASP A 338 4.60 5.33 -20.49
N ASP A 339 4.18 6.61 -20.66
CA ASP A 339 4.70 7.52 -21.70
C ASP A 339 5.96 8.22 -21.20
N LEU A 340 7.07 8.07 -21.96
CA LEU A 340 8.38 8.61 -21.60
C LEU A 340 8.36 10.14 -21.41
N ASN A 341 7.59 10.88 -22.23
CA ASN A 341 7.52 12.33 -22.14
C ASN A 341 6.85 12.78 -20.83
N TRP A 342 5.77 12.07 -20.45
CA TRP A 342 5.08 12.33 -19.18
C TRP A 342 5.91 11.90 -17.96
N ILE A 343 6.68 10.80 -18.07
CA ILE A 343 7.64 10.37 -17.04
C ILE A 343 8.70 11.46 -16.83
N LEU A 344 9.32 11.94 -17.90
CA LEU A 344 10.34 12.98 -17.84
C LEU A 344 9.75 14.33 -17.32
N PHE A 345 8.57 14.70 -17.80
CA PHE A 345 7.84 15.86 -17.28
C PHE A 345 7.58 15.73 -15.78
N GLY A 346 7.06 14.59 -15.33
CA GLY A 346 6.78 14.32 -13.92
C GLY A 346 8.04 14.37 -13.05
N LEU A 347 9.15 13.80 -13.54
CA LEU A 347 10.43 13.84 -12.84
C LEU A 347 10.90 15.29 -12.64
N VAL A 348 10.88 16.10 -13.69
CA VAL A 348 11.26 17.52 -13.64
C VAL A 348 10.32 18.30 -12.74
N LEU A 349 9.01 18.05 -12.86
CA LEU A 349 8.00 18.70 -12.01
C LEU A 349 8.21 18.36 -10.53
N GLY A 350 8.48 17.10 -10.19
CA GLY A 350 8.78 16.67 -8.82
C GLY A 350 10.02 17.38 -8.23
N LEU A 351 11.07 17.55 -9.04
CA LEU A 351 12.27 18.30 -8.65
C LEU A 351 11.98 19.79 -8.45
N ILE A 352 11.19 20.42 -9.33
CA ILE A 352 10.80 21.82 -9.24
C ILE A 352 9.93 22.05 -7.99
N LEU A 353 8.89 21.25 -7.78
CA LEU A 353 8.01 21.36 -6.62
C LEU A 353 8.76 21.11 -5.32
N GLY A 354 9.66 20.15 -5.28
CA GLY A 354 10.55 19.90 -4.15
C GLY A 354 11.47 21.11 -3.87
N HIS A 355 12.04 21.71 -4.91
CA HIS A 355 12.87 22.91 -4.77
C HIS A 355 12.05 24.11 -4.26
N LEU A 356 10.89 24.35 -4.83
CA LEU A 356 9.99 25.43 -4.39
C LEU A 356 9.53 25.21 -2.94
N SER A 357 9.15 24.00 -2.58
CA SER A 357 8.79 23.65 -1.20
C SER A 357 9.95 23.91 -0.23
N TYR A 358 11.19 23.58 -0.61
CA TYR A 358 12.37 23.86 0.21
C TYR A 358 12.55 25.37 0.43
N LEU A 359 12.47 26.18 -0.64
CA LEU A 359 12.69 27.63 -0.58
C LEU A 359 11.55 28.40 0.09
N LEU A 360 10.31 28.05 -0.23
CA LEU A 360 9.13 28.82 0.17
C LEU A 360 8.48 28.33 1.47
N VAL A 361 8.71 27.07 1.84
CA VAL A 361 8.10 26.46 3.01
C VAL A 361 9.13 26.02 4.04
N GLU A 362 10.06 25.12 3.68
CA GLU A 362 10.96 24.49 4.66
C GLU A 362 11.89 25.52 5.32
N ILE A 363 12.59 26.33 4.56
CA ILE A 363 13.50 27.34 5.11
C ILE A 363 12.73 28.43 5.88
N PRO A 364 11.70 29.10 5.29
CA PRO A 364 11.01 30.19 5.97
C PRO A 364 10.31 29.75 7.24
N SER A 365 9.64 28.59 7.24
CA SER A 365 8.95 28.08 8.43
C SER A 365 9.92 27.79 9.57
N ARG A 366 11.08 27.18 9.27
CA ARG A 366 12.14 26.94 10.27
C ARG A 366 12.66 28.24 10.88
N GLN A 367 12.95 29.24 10.05
CA GLN A 367 13.41 30.57 10.50
C GLN A 367 12.33 31.31 11.29
N PHE A 368 11.08 31.27 10.84
CA PHE A 368 9.96 31.91 11.51
C PHE A 368 9.71 31.29 12.88
N LEU A 369 9.59 29.97 12.95
CA LEU A 369 9.31 29.26 14.20
C LEU A 369 10.44 29.43 15.23
N THR A 370 11.70 29.53 14.82
CA THR A 370 12.82 29.74 15.76
C THR A 370 12.81 31.09 16.44
N LYS A 371 12.10 32.10 15.90
CA LYS A 371 11.95 33.42 16.53
C LYS A 371 11.02 33.41 17.75
N PHE A 372 10.17 32.39 17.90
CA PHE A 372 9.24 32.30 18.99
C PHE A 372 9.79 31.48 20.18
N ARG A 373 9.27 31.73 21.39
CA ARG A 373 9.48 30.85 22.54
C ARG A 373 8.89 29.46 22.23
N LEU A 374 9.46 28.43 22.82
CA LEU A 374 9.08 27.02 22.55
C LEU A 374 7.57 26.74 22.72
N SER A 375 6.95 27.34 23.76
CA SER A 375 5.51 27.22 24.00
C SER A 375 4.64 27.82 22.88
N ARG A 376 5.05 28.95 22.30
CA ARG A 376 4.35 29.54 21.14
C ARG A 376 4.57 28.75 19.86
N GLN A 377 5.76 28.18 19.67
CA GLN A 377 6.02 27.29 18.52
C GLN A 377 5.10 26.06 18.55
N ALA A 378 5.00 25.43 19.72
CA ALA A 378 4.11 24.28 19.93
C ALA A 378 2.65 24.68 19.66
N LEU A 379 2.20 25.84 20.19
CA LEU A 379 0.84 26.33 19.97
C LEU A 379 0.53 26.55 18.49
N VAL A 380 1.41 27.24 17.74
CA VAL A 380 1.22 27.52 16.32
C VAL A 380 1.14 26.22 15.51
N ILE A 381 2.13 25.33 15.69
CA ILE A 381 2.17 24.04 14.98
C ILE A 381 0.95 23.19 15.31
N PHE A 382 0.59 23.10 16.60
CA PHE A 382 -0.54 22.30 17.04
C PHE A 382 -1.87 22.88 16.49
N SER A 383 -2.07 24.22 16.50
CA SER A 383 -3.30 24.84 15.99
C SER A 383 -3.48 24.59 14.48
N PHE A 384 -2.44 24.76 13.68
CA PHE A 384 -2.51 24.47 12.24
C PHE A 384 -2.64 22.98 11.94
N GLY A 385 -1.94 22.14 12.70
CA GLY A 385 -2.05 20.68 12.58
C GLY A 385 -3.45 20.17 12.97
N LEU A 386 -4.04 20.72 14.03
CA LEU A 386 -5.40 20.40 14.43
C LEU A 386 -6.41 20.81 13.36
N LEU A 387 -6.29 22.03 12.82
CA LEU A 387 -7.19 22.50 11.76
C LEU A 387 -7.11 21.60 10.53
N ALA A 388 -5.91 21.31 10.05
CA ALA A 388 -5.70 20.43 8.90
C ALA A 388 -6.18 18.99 9.17
N GLY A 389 -5.94 18.48 10.39
CA GLY A 389 -6.40 17.17 10.81
C GLY A 389 -7.93 17.07 10.91
N LEU A 390 -8.58 18.07 11.49
CA LEU A 390 -10.05 18.13 11.55
C LEU A 390 -10.67 18.24 10.16
N SER A 391 -10.07 19.05 9.26
CA SER A 391 -10.52 19.13 7.87
C SER A 391 -10.39 17.77 7.16
N ALA A 392 -9.25 17.08 7.32
CA ALA A 392 -9.04 15.76 6.76
C ALA A 392 -10.04 14.71 7.30
N ILE A 393 -10.32 14.73 8.60
CA ILE A 393 -11.33 13.87 9.24
C ILE A 393 -12.73 14.20 8.71
N ALA A 394 -13.10 15.49 8.60
CA ALA A 394 -14.40 15.89 8.08
C ALA A 394 -14.61 15.42 6.64
N ILE A 395 -13.56 15.46 5.83
CA ILE A 395 -13.58 14.94 4.45
C ILE A 395 -13.75 13.42 4.46
N SER A 396 -12.95 12.69 5.25
CA SER A 396 -13.00 11.23 5.30
C SER A 396 -14.32 10.67 5.83
N ALA A 397 -14.96 11.40 6.74
CA ALA A 397 -16.24 11.02 7.34
C ALA A 397 -17.47 11.50 6.55
N LYS A 398 -17.30 12.12 5.38
CA LYS A 398 -18.38 12.68 4.56
C LYS A 398 -19.30 13.65 5.36
N LEU A 399 -18.71 14.41 6.30
CA LEU A 399 -19.45 15.33 7.15
C LEU A 399 -19.88 16.63 6.43
N LEU A 400 -19.42 16.85 5.22
CA LEU A 400 -19.74 18.03 4.40
C LEU A 400 -20.63 17.63 3.23
N PRO A 401 -21.63 18.43 2.82
CA PRO A 401 -22.52 18.15 1.69
C PRO A 401 -21.79 18.40 0.37
N PHE A 402 -21.00 17.43 -0.09
CA PHE A 402 -20.13 17.57 -1.26
C PHE A 402 -20.81 17.24 -2.59
N GLU A 403 -21.93 16.52 -2.59
CA GLU A 403 -22.45 15.79 -3.75
C GLU A 403 -22.93 16.66 -4.91
N GLU A 404 -23.35 17.92 -4.66
CA GLU A 404 -23.98 18.77 -5.69
C GLU A 404 -23.08 19.87 -6.27
N ILE A 405 -21.88 20.09 -5.71
CA ILE A 405 -21.13 21.34 -5.96
C ILE A 405 -19.75 21.08 -6.61
N ARG A 406 -19.20 19.84 -6.57
CA ARG A 406 -17.81 19.57 -6.90
C ARG A 406 -17.56 19.17 -8.35
N LEU A 407 -18.04 18.02 -8.72
CA LEU A 407 -17.80 17.40 -10.02
C LEU A 407 -19.13 17.20 -10.76
N PRO A 408 -19.12 17.04 -12.10
CA PRO A 408 -20.31 16.71 -12.85
C PRO A 408 -21.02 15.47 -12.29
N LYS A 409 -22.35 15.49 -12.22
CA LYS A 409 -23.16 14.43 -11.63
C LYS A 409 -22.85 13.03 -12.20
N ILE A 410 -22.51 12.93 -13.48
CA ILE A 410 -22.14 11.66 -14.13
C ILE A 410 -20.86 11.06 -13.52
N VAL A 411 -19.89 11.89 -13.12
CA VAL A 411 -18.64 11.44 -12.46
C VAL A 411 -18.97 10.85 -11.08
N GLU A 412 -19.79 11.58 -10.30
CA GLU A 412 -20.12 11.14 -8.95
C GLU A 412 -21.02 9.90 -8.96
N ILE A 413 -21.93 9.76 -9.94
CA ILE A 413 -22.70 8.52 -10.13
C ILE A 413 -21.76 7.35 -10.45
N ALA A 414 -20.82 7.53 -11.39
CA ALA A 414 -19.89 6.47 -11.75
C ALA A 414 -19.00 6.06 -10.57
N ALA A 415 -18.53 7.03 -9.80
CA ALA A 415 -17.69 6.78 -8.63
C ALA A 415 -18.46 6.14 -7.47
N ALA A 416 -19.73 6.51 -7.27
CA ALA A 416 -20.57 6.01 -6.19
C ALA A 416 -20.90 4.51 -6.33
N GLU A 417 -20.79 3.95 -7.54
CA GLU A 417 -20.98 2.51 -7.76
C GLU A 417 -20.00 1.65 -6.95
N THR A 418 -18.84 2.19 -6.56
CA THR A 418 -17.91 1.51 -5.63
C THR A 418 -18.57 1.13 -4.30
N TRP A 419 -19.62 1.84 -3.89
CA TRP A 419 -20.36 1.59 -2.64
C TRP A 419 -21.74 0.98 -2.88
N ASP A 420 -22.12 0.73 -4.15
CA ASP A 420 -23.41 0.15 -4.50
C ASP A 420 -23.37 -1.39 -4.34
N ILE A 421 -23.12 -1.80 -3.12
CA ILE A 421 -23.05 -3.21 -2.67
C ILE A 421 -24.31 -3.58 -1.91
N ASP A 422 -24.59 -4.88 -1.77
CA ASP A 422 -25.71 -5.36 -0.94
C ASP A 422 -25.57 -4.79 0.50
N PRO A 423 -26.55 -3.99 0.98
CA PRO A 423 -26.49 -3.36 2.30
C PRO A 423 -26.48 -4.38 3.47
N ARG A 424 -26.86 -5.64 3.19
CA ARG A 424 -26.86 -6.73 4.17
C ARG A 424 -25.61 -7.62 4.07
N ARG A 425 -24.66 -7.28 3.19
CA ARG A 425 -23.47 -8.12 2.98
C ARG A 425 -22.73 -8.45 4.27
N GLU A 426 -22.46 -7.44 5.12
CA GLU A 426 -21.73 -7.66 6.37
C GLU A 426 -22.52 -8.50 7.38
N GLU A 427 -23.85 -8.32 7.43
CA GLU A 427 -24.75 -9.11 8.28
C GLU A 427 -24.82 -10.58 7.84
N CYS A 428 -24.84 -10.82 6.53
CA CYS A 428 -25.16 -12.10 5.94
C CYS A 428 -23.93 -12.94 5.56
N ASN A 429 -22.75 -12.33 5.49
CA ASN A 429 -21.49 -13.03 5.19
C ASN A 429 -21.06 -13.90 6.37
N ALA A 430 -20.74 -15.17 6.10
CA ALA A 430 -20.22 -16.07 7.13
C ALA A 430 -18.80 -15.67 7.53
N SER A 431 -18.51 -15.77 8.82
CA SER A 431 -17.18 -15.46 9.35
C SER A 431 -16.25 -16.68 9.25
N HIS A 432 -15.00 -16.46 8.84
CA HIS A 432 -13.98 -17.52 8.81
C HIS A 432 -13.62 -18.08 10.21
N ASP A 433 -13.97 -17.37 11.28
CA ASP A 433 -13.71 -17.76 12.66
C ASP A 433 -14.87 -18.60 13.27
N LYS A 434 -15.98 -18.72 12.57
CA LYS A 434 -17.19 -19.41 13.06
C LYS A 434 -17.63 -20.47 12.04
N ILE A 435 -18.02 -21.64 12.52
CA ILE A 435 -18.64 -22.66 11.68
C ILE A 435 -20.11 -22.28 11.43
N GLY A 436 -20.50 -22.13 10.17
CA GLY A 436 -21.86 -21.87 9.74
C GLY A 436 -22.09 -20.48 9.16
N SER A 437 -23.28 -20.23 8.66
CA SER A 437 -23.72 -18.97 8.06
C SER A 437 -24.88 -18.36 8.86
N PRO A 438 -25.04 -17.03 8.84
CA PRO A 438 -26.21 -16.34 9.41
C PRO A 438 -27.55 -16.78 8.83
N SER A 439 -27.57 -17.45 7.68
CA SER A 439 -28.78 -17.93 7.01
C SER A 439 -29.79 -16.82 6.70
N CYS A 440 -29.30 -15.71 6.10
CA CYS A 440 -30.12 -14.59 5.74
C CYS A 440 -31.16 -14.95 4.67
N VAL A 441 -32.37 -14.38 4.81
CA VAL A 441 -33.43 -14.53 3.84
C VAL A 441 -33.56 -13.28 2.97
N TYR A 442 -33.53 -13.47 1.65
CA TYR A 442 -33.80 -12.46 0.65
C TYR A 442 -35.17 -12.74 -0.03
N GLY A 443 -35.98 -11.70 -0.21
CA GLY A 443 -37.34 -11.83 -0.74
C GLY A 443 -38.39 -12.02 0.34
N LYS A 444 -39.30 -13.02 0.20
CA LYS A 444 -40.40 -13.29 1.12
C LYS A 444 -40.08 -14.47 2.05
N GLU A 445 -40.92 -14.69 3.06
CA GLU A 445 -40.70 -15.73 4.08
C GLU A 445 -40.74 -17.18 3.56
N LYS A 446 -41.56 -17.45 2.52
CA LYS A 446 -41.67 -18.81 1.95
C LYS A 446 -40.43 -19.14 1.13
N ILE A 447 -39.57 -19.99 1.65
CA ILE A 447 -38.32 -20.35 0.99
C ILE A 447 -38.56 -21.34 -0.16
N LEU A 448 -38.11 -20.96 -1.38
CA LEU A 448 -38.15 -21.79 -2.57
C LEU A 448 -36.79 -22.01 -3.23
N ALA A 449 -35.72 -21.39 -2.75
CA ALA A 449 -34.38 -21.64 -3.23
C ALA A 449 -33.34 -21.40 -2.10
N ILE A 450 -32.16 -21.98 -2.26
CA ILE A 450 -30.99 -21.76 -1.40
C ILE A 450 -29.87 -21.25 -2.30
N LEU A 451 -29.18 -20.18 -1.88
CA LEU A 451 -28.00 -19.63 -2.54
C LEU A 451 -26.75 -20.01 -1.75
N MET A 452 -25.77 -20.60 -2.44
CA MET A 452 -24.45 -20.87 -1.84
C MET A 452 -23.31 -20.37 -2.72
N GLY A 453 -22.21 -19.96 -2.09
CA GLY A 453 -20.99 -19.57 -2.79
C GLY A 453 -20.12 -18.60 -2.04
N ASP A 454 -19.34 -17.85 -2.79
CA ASP A 454 -18.40 -16.85 -2.29
C ASP A 454 -18.94 -15.42 -2.37
N SER A 455 -18.05 -14.41 -2.46
CA SER A 455 -18.42 -13.01 -2.60
C SER A 455 -19.28 -12.72 -3.85
N HIS A 456 -19.15 -13.51 -4.92
CA HIS A 456 -20.02 -13.39 -6.09
C HIS A 456 -21.46 -13.81 -5.79
N ALA A 457 -21.66 -14.79 -4.92
CA ALA A 457 -23.00 -15.15 -4.43
C ALA A 457 -23.58 -14.01 -3.58
N SER A 458 -22.76 -13.39 -2.73
CA SER A 458 -23.14 -12.19 -1.98
C SER A 458 -23.58 -11.07 -2.91
N ALA A 459 -22.80 -10.76 -3.96
CA ALA A 459 -23.05 -9.66 -4.89
C ALA A 459 -24.36 -9.79 -5.70
N ILE A 460 -24.92 -11.02 -5.82
CA ILE A 460 -26.18 -11.24 -6.56
C ILE A 460 -27.36 -11.67 -5.67
N ALA A 461 -27.18 -11.75 -4.38
CA ALA A 461 -28.19 -12.27 -3.44
C ALA A 461 -29.50 -11.45 -3.50
N SER A 462 -29.37 -10.11 -3.60
CA SER A 462 -30.52 -9.20 -3.71
C SER A 462 -31.33 -9.41 -4.99
N SER A 463 -30.66 -9.66 -6.13
CA SER A 463 -31.34 -9.91 -7.41
C SER A 463 -32.02 -11.26 -7.46
N LEU A 464 -31.42 -12.31 -6.89
CA LEU A 464 -32.07 -13.61 -6.74
C LEU A 464 -33.29 -13.52 -5.79
N GLY A 465 -33.16 -12.76 -4.69
CA GLY A 465 -34.28 -12.47 -3.78
C GLY A 465 -35.41 -11.67 -4.45
N THR A 466 -35.05 -10.74 -5.33
CA THR A 466 -36.03 -9.99 -6.16
C THR A 466 -36.78 -10.93 -7.11
N ALA A 467 -36.05 -11.80 -7.82
CA ALA A 467 -36.66 -12.81 -8.68
C ALA A 467 -37.61 -13.74 -7.89
N ALA A 468 -37.18 -14.19 -6.69
CA ALA A 468 -38.03 -15.00 -5.81
C ALA A 468 -39.34 -14.26 -5.41
N SER A 469 -39.22 -12.97 -5.12
CA SER A 469 -40.34 -12.12 -4.71
C SER A 469 -41.45 -12.03 -5.80
N HIS A 470 -41.07 -12.11 -7.09
CA HIS A 470 -42.06 -12.19 -8.20
C HIS A 470 -42.92 -13.47 -8.12
N PHE A 471 -42.43 -14.53 -7.47
CA PHE A 471 -43.13 -15.78 -7.22
C PHE A 471 -43.66 -15.89 -5.78
N ASN A 472 -43.78 -14.74 -5.09
CA ASN A 472 -44.18 -14.67 -3.68
C ASN A 472 -43.39 -15.56 -2.75
N SER A 473 -42.07 -15.66 -2.97
CA SER A 473 -41.14 -16.53 -2.27
C SER A 473 -39.83 -15.84 -1.91
N GLY A 474 -38.98 -16.53 -1.17
CA GLY A 474 -37.66 -16.05 -0.76
C GLY A 474 -36.58 -17.11 -0.94
N VAL A 475 -35.37 -16.67 -0.70
CA VAL A 475 -34.10 -17.42 -0.83
C VAL A 475 -33.33 -17.34 0.48
N ILE A 476 -32.89 -18.46 1.03
CA ILE A 476 -31.87 -18.50 2.08
C ILE A 476 -30.50 -18.40 1.44
N SER A 477 -29.62 -17.58 1.98
CA SER A 477 -28.24 -17.43 1.51
C SER A 477 -27.23 -17.99 2.53
N TRP A 478 -26.24 -18.73 2.01
CA TRP A 478 -25.09 -19.23 2.74
C TRP A 478 -23.84 -18.95 1.91
N PHE A 479 -23.20 -17.84 2.18
CA PHE A 479 -21.97 -17.44 1.49
C PHE A 479 -20.89 -16.98 2.45
N MET A 480 -19.65 -17.11 2.04
CA MET A 480 -18.46 -16.62 2.72
C MET A 480 -17.47 -16.11 1.67
N ASP A 481 -16.99 -14.90 1.86
CA ASP A 481 -16.01 -14.31 0.94
C ASP A 481 -14.83 -15.28 0.72
N SER A 482 -14.38 -15.35 -0.53
CA SER A 482 -13.32 -16.29 -0.96
C SER A 482 -13.61 -17.78 -0.74
N CYS A 483 -14.85 -18.22 -0.58
CA CYS A 483 -15.19 -19.62 -0.30
C CYS A 483 -16.14 -20.22 -1.33
N PRO A 484 -15.64 -20.87 -2.39
CA PRO A 484 -16.50 -21.56 -3.37
C PRO A 484 -17.09 -22.83 -2.77
N THR A 485 -18.26 -23.22 -3.27
CA THR A 485 -18.92 -24.47 -2.88
C THR A 485 -18.26 -25.65 -3.61
N LEU A 486 -17.15 -26.13 -3.07
CA LEU A 486 -16.38 -27.27 -3.57
C LEU A 486 -15.97 -28.20 -2.41
N ASP A 487 -16.22 -29.51 -2.55
CA ASP A 487 -15.91 -30.49 -1.51
C ASP A 487 -14.40 -30.63 -1.27
N GLY A 488 -13.98 -30.56 -0.02
CA GLY A 488 -12.59 -30.77 0.38
C GLY A 488 -11.62 -29.66 -0.02
N ILE A 489 -12.11 -28.47 -0.37
CA ILE A 489 -11.27 -27.35 -0.76
C ILE A 489 -10.46 -26.80 0.42
N ARG A 490 -9.18 -26.56 0.18
CA ARG A 490 -8.23 -25.99 1.14
C ARG A 490 -7.38 -24.92 0.50
N TYR A 491 -7.03 -23.90 1.29
CA TYR A 491 -6.18 -22.80 0.83
C TYR A 491 -4.69 -23.08 1.00
N ILE A 492 -3.88 -22.58 0.07
CA ILE A 492 -2.41 -22.55 0.18
C ILE A 492 -2.01 -21.20 0.76
N ASP A 493 -1.49 -21.18 2.00
CA ASP A 493 -0.93 -19.99 2.66
C ASP A 493 -1.85 -18.75 2.71
N HIS A 494 -3.15 -18.94 3.00
CA HIS A 494 -4.00 -17.78 3.26
C HIS A 494 -3.68 -17.21 4.64
N LYS A 495 -3.34 -15.88 4.69
CA LYS A 495 -2.86 -15.23 5.92
C LYS A 495 -3.96 -14.91 6.92
N GLU A 496 -5.19 -14.83 6.45
CA GLU A 496 -6.34 -14.36 7.23
C GLU A 496 -7.24 -15.51 7.70
N TYR A 497 -7.16 -16.69 7.08
CA TYR A 497 -8.07 -17.79 7.35
C TYR A 497 -7.35 -19.10 7.62
N SER A 498 -7.98 -19.97 8.41
CA SER A 498 -7.58 -21.38 8.49
C SER A 498 -7.68 -22.03 7.11
N ALA A 499 -6.71 -22.88 6.74
CA ALA A 499 -6.73 -23.59 5.46
C ALA A 499 -8.05 -24.36 5.23
N ASP A 500 -8.70 -24.79 6.30
CA ASP A 500 -9.87 -25.64 6.29
C ASP A 500 -11.20 -24.86 6.49
N SER A 501 -11.17 -23.53 6.69
CA SER A 501 -12.39 -22.76 7.02
C SER A 501 -13.52 -22.92 5.99
N CYS A 502 -13.15 -22.94 4.71
CA CYS A 502 -14.09 -23.13 3.62
C CYS A 502 -14.68 -24.54 3.58
N ASP A 503 -13.85 -25.56 3.77
CA ASP A 503 -14.33 -26.96 3.84
C ASP A 503 -15.28 -27.17 5.03
N LEU A 504 -15.01 -26.56 6.18
CA LEU A 504 -15.88 -26.58 7.36
C LEU A 504 -17.24 -25.91 7.08
N LEU A 505 -17.28 -24.78 6.35
CA LEU A 505 -18.54 -24.16 5.94
C LEU A 505 -19.32 -25.06 4.99
N ASN A 506 -18.65 -25.67 4.01
CA ASN A 506 -19.28 -26.58 3.05
C ASN A 506 -19.82 -27.84 3.73
N GLN A 507 -19.12 -28.38 4.71
CA GLN A 507 -19.62 -29.50 5.53
C GLN A 507 -20.84 -29.10 6.35
N TRP A 508 -20.79 -27.94 7.03
CA TRP A 508 -21.95 -27.41 7.76
C TRP A 508 -23.17 -27.22 6.83
N ALA A 509 -22.96 -26.60 5.66
CA ALA A 509 -24.03 -26.39 4.69
C ALA A 509 -24.64 -27.72 4.19
N ASN A 510 -23.83 -28.77 4.00
CA ASN A 510 -24.31 -30.09 3.63
C ASN A 510 -25.23 -30.68 4.71
N GLU A 511 -24.93 -30.49 5.99
CA GLU A 511 -25.83 -30.91 7.08
C GLU A 511 -27.10 -30.08 7.14
N GLU A 512 -26.96 -28.74 6.93
CA GLU A 512 -28.10 -27.82 6.97
C GLU A 512 -29.08 -28.04 5.81
N LEU A 513 -28.58 -28.44 4.61
CA LEU A 513 -29.37 -28.78 3.45
C LEU A 513 -30.37 -29.92 3.70
N LYS A 514 -30.10 -30.80 4.66
CA LYS A 514 -31.03 -31.92 5.03
C LYS A 514 -32.36 -31.42 5.61
N LYS A 515 -32.37 -30.19 6.17
CA LYS A 515 -33.59 -29.54 6.67
C LYS A 515 -34.49 -29.00 5.57
N TYR A 516 -33.97 -28.88 4.36
CA TYR A 516 -34.64 -28.27 3.19
C TYR A 516 -34.70 -29.31 2.02
N PRO A 517 -35.43 -30.40 2.14
CA PRO A 517 -35.50 -31.44 1.10
C PRO A 517 -36.16 -30.86 -0.16
N ASN A 518 -35.64 -31.25 -1.33
CA ASN A 518 -36.15 -30.88 -2.66
C ASN A 518 -36.12 -29.41 -3.02
N ILE A 519 -35.63 -28.51 -2.13
CA ILE A 519 -35.48 -27.08 -2.46
C ILE A 519 -34.30 -26.87 -3.41
N PRO A 520 -34.51 -26.16 -4.55
CA PRO A 520 -33.44 -25.82 -5.48
C PRO A 520 -32.25 -25.17 -4.82
N LEU A 521 -31.05 -25.55 -5.28
CA LEU A 521 -29.79 -24.97 -4.85
C LEU A 521 -29.16 -24.19 -6.01
N VAL A 522 -28.84 -22.92 -5.78
CA VAL A 522 -28.13 -22.05 -6.72
C VAL A 522 -26.69 -21.87 -6.24
N LEU A 523 -25.73 -22.27 -7.06
CA LEU A 523 -24.31 -22.18 -6.78
C LEU A 523 -23.68 -21.07 -7.62
N VAL A 524 -23.09 -20.08 -6.93
CA VAL A 524 -22.47 -18.89 -7.57
C VAL A 524 -21.12 -18.66 -6.91
N SER A 525 -20.06 -18.62 -7.70
CA SER A 525 -18.70 -18.35 -7.21
C SER A 525 -17.82 -17.77 -8.32
N ARG A 526 -16.78 -17.05 -7.94
CA ARG A 526 -15.68 -16.61 -8.83
C ARG A 526 -14.78 -17.81 -9.18
N THR A 527 -15.38 -18.87 -9.71
CA THR A 527 -14.75 -20.19 -9.86
C THR A 527 -13.44 -20.16 -10.65
N SER A 528 -13.31 -19.23 -11.61
CA SER A 528 -12.10 -19.10 -12.44
C SER A 528 -10.89 -18.57 -11.66
N GLU A 529 -11.07 -17.82 -10.61
CA GLU A 529 -9.96 -17.36 -9.75
C GLU A 529 -9.29 -18.54 -9.07
N TYR A 530 -10.06 -19.51 -8.57
CA TYR A 530 -9.52 -20.66 -7.83
C TYR A 530 -8.71 -21.63 -8.71
N VAL A 531 -8.88 -21.57 -10.03
CA VAL A 531 -8.14 -22.44 -10.95
C VAL A 531 -7.09 -21.68 -11.77
N LYS A 532 -7.26 -20.36 -11.99
CA LYS A 532 -6.36 -19.54 -12.81
C LYS A 532 -5.66 -18.41 -12.05
N GLY A 533 -6.03 -18.19 -10.80
CA GLY A 533 -5.59 -17.01 -10.04
C GLY A 533 -6.33 -15.73 -10.44
N VAL A 534 -5.98 -14.64 -9.77
CA VAL A 534 -6.54 -13.30 -9.99
C VAL A 534 -6.31 -12.79 -11.43
N ASN A 535 -7.16 -11.88 -11.90
CA ASN A 535 -7.13 -11.34 -13.27
C ASN A 535 -6.46 -9.95 -13.38
N GLU A 536 -5.64 -9.57 -12.43
CA GLU A 536 -5.01 -8.25 -12.42
C GLU A 536 -3.82 -8.16 -13.39
N PRO A 537 -3.59 -6.99 -14.05
CA PRO A 537 -2.53 -6.81 -15.04
C PRO A 537 -1.10 -6.93 -14.46
N ASP A 538 -0.91 -6.54 -13.18
CA ASP A 538 0.39 -6.55 -12.48
C ASP A 538 0.64 -7.90 -11.77
N GLN A 539 0.33 -9.00 -12.43
CA GLN A 539 0.50 -10.34 -11.86
C GLN A 539 1.96 -10.61 -11.51
N SER A 540 2.25 -10.59 -10.21
CA SER A 540 3.51 -11.10 -9.68
C SER A 540 3.60 -12.62 -9.93
N GLU A 541 4.79 -13.23 -9.82
CA GLU A 541 4.91 -14.70 -9.92
C GLU A 541 4.01 -15.47 -8.94
N ARG A 542 3.55 -14.82 -7.87
CA ARG A 542 2.57 -15.37 -6.92
C ARG A 542 1.22 -15.70 -7.56
N SER A 543 0.76 -14.95 -8.55
CA SER A 543 -0.51 -15.21 -9.23
C SER A 543 -0.49 -16.48 -10.10
N LYS A 544 0.70 -17.01 -10.37
CA LYS A 544 0.89 -18.28 -11.07
C LYS A 544 0.82 -19.50 -10.14
N LEU A 545 0.85 -19.29 -8.82
CA LEU A 545 0.72 -20.38 -7.86
C LEU A 545 -0.73 -20.83 -7.80
N ALA A 546 -0.93 -22.14 -7.62
CA ALA A 546 -2.27 -22.67 -7.37
C ALA A 546 -2.80 -22.10 -6.04
N PRO A 547 -3.93 -21.38 -6.01
CA PRO A 547 -4.41 -20.74 -4.79
C PRO A 547 -5.04 -21.72 -3.80
N VAL A 548 -5.50 -22.85 -4.30
CA VAL A 548 -6.21 -23.90 -3.54
C VAL A 548 -5.67 -25.29 -3.84
N TYR A 549 -5.99 -26.26 -2.99
CA TYR A 549 -5.70 -27.68 -3.20
C TYR A 549 -6.80 -28.55 -2.59
N PHE A 550 -6.84 -29.82 -2.99
CA PHE A 550 -7.76 -30.83 -2.48
C PHE A 550 -7.00 -32.03 -1.88
N SER A 551 -6.44 -32.88 -2.70
CA SER A 551 -5.70 -34.10 -2.22
C SER A 551 -4.23 -33.75 -1.91
N LYS A 552 -3.59 -32.93 -2.73
CA LYS A 552 -2.19 -32.49 -2.57
C LYS A 552 -2.00 -31.04 -3.02
N LYS A 553 -0.97 -30.39 -2.48
CA LYS A 553 -0.58 -29.03 -2.90
C LYS A 553 0.14 -29.06 -4.25
N TYR A 554 -0.25 -28.19 -5.15
CA TYR A 554 0.41 -27.94 -6.42
C TYR A 554 1.16 -26.61 -6.35
N LEU A 555 2.28 -26.51 -7.10
CA LEU A 555 3.04 -25.27 -7.10
C LEU A 555 2.41 -24.23 -8.03
N TYR A 556 1.96 -24.64 -9.21
CA TYR A 556 1.45 -23.74 -10.24
C TYR A 556 0.01 -24.05 -10.62
N ASN A 557 -0.76 -23.00 -10.90
CA ASN A 557 -2.16 -23.11 -11.35
C ASN A 557 -2.29 -23.61 -12.81
N GLU A 558 -1.22 -23.62 -13.59
CA GLU A 558 -1.17 -24.19 -14.93
C GLU A 558 -0.87 -25.69 -14.96
N ASP A 559 -0.63 -26.32 -13.79
CA ASP A 559 -0.38 -27.77 -13.70
C ASP A 559 -1.60 -28.54 -14.21
N ARG A 560 -1.40 -29.40 -15.21
CA ARG A 560 -2.49 -30.20 -15.82
C ARG A 560 -3.18 -31.13 -14.83
N GLN A 561 -2.46 -31.64 -13.83
CA GLN A 561 -3.06 -32.51 -12.81
C GLN A 561 -3.93 -31.68 -11.85
N PHE A 562 -3.48 -30.47 -11.48
CA PHE A 562 -4.28 -29.54 -10.69
C PHE A 562 -5.58 -29.19 -11.42
N ILE A 563 -5.49 -28.77 -12.67
CA ILE A 563 -6.66 -28.41 -13.49
C ILE A 563 -7.65 -29.58 -13.58
N LYS A 564 -7.13 -30.79 -13.80
CA LYS A 564 -7.96 -32.00 -13.89
C LYS A 564 -8.64 -32.30 -12.54
N GLU A 565 -7.91 -32.25 -11.44
CA GLU A 565 -8.45 -32.47 -10.10
C GLU A 565 -9.52 -31.42 -9.76
N PHE A 566 -9.25 -30.14 -10.02
CA PHE A 566 -10.18 -29.05 -9.82
C PHE A 566 -11.50 -29.27 -10.59
N SER A 567 -11.40 -29.54 -11.90
CA SER A 567 -12.56 -29.81 -12.75
C SER A 567 -13.37 -31.01 -12.25
N GLN A 568 -12.68 -32.09 -11.86
CA GLN A 568 -13.35 -33.30 -11.33
C GLN A 568 -14.08 -33.00 -10.02
N VAL A 569 -13.46 -32.25 -9.08
CA VAL A 569 -14.10 -31.90 -7.80
C VAL A 569 -15.34 -31.03 -8.05
N LEU A 570 -15.28 -30.06 -8.99
CA LEU A 570 -16.43 -29.25 -9.35
C LEU A 570 -17.59 -30.09 -9.86
N VAL A 571 -17.32 -31.01 -10.80
CA VAL A 571 -18.35 -31.92 -11.35
C VAL A 571 -18.90 -32.84 -10.27
N ASP A 572 -18.04 -33.48 -9.47
CA ASP A 572 -18.46 -34.43 -8.46
C ASP A 572 -19.26 -33.76 -7.33
N THR A 573 -18.85 -32.55 -6.88
CA THR A 573 -19.61 -31.75 -5.89
C THR A 573 -21.00 -31.43 -6.42
N ALA A 574 -21.08 -30.89 -7.64
CA ALA A 574 -22.36 -30.54 -8.26
C ALA A 574 -23.27 -31.75 -8.44
N CYS A 575 -22.72 -32.88 -8.91
CA CYS A 575 -23.47 -34.11 -9.11
C CYS A 575 -23.91 -34.76 -7.78
N ARG A 576 -23.08 -34.67 -6.73
CA ARG A 576 -23.48 -35.13 -5.40
C ARG A 576 -24.68 -34.34 -4.87
N LEU A 577 -24.63 -33.03 -4.99
CA LEU A 577 -25.73 -32.16 -4.56
C LEU A 577 -27.01 -32.34 -5.40
N ALA A 578 -26.85 -32.68 -6.68
CA ALA A 578 -27.99 -32.88 -7.60
C ALA A 578 -28.76 -34.21 -7.38
N LYS A 579 -28.29 -35.12 -6.52
CA LYS A 579 -29.00 -36.36 -6.23
C LYS A 579 -30.35 -36.18 -5.56
N ASP A 580 -30.43 -35.15 -4.69
CA ASP A 580 -31.58 -34.98 -3.80
C ASP A 580 -32.40 -33.70 -4.10
N ARG A 581 -31.96 -32.87 -5.05
CA ARG A 581 -32.57 -31.58 -5.37
C ARG A 581 -32.15 -31.03 -6.72
N PRO A 582 -32.92 -30.13 -7.35
CA PRO A 582 -32.46 -29.37 -8.50
C PRO A 582 -31.26 -28.50 -8.12
N VAL A 583 -30.18 -28.60 -8.88
CA VAL A 583 -28.98 -27.74 -8.71
C VAL A 583 -28.83 -26.84 -9.94
N TYR A 584 -28.61 -25.57 -9.70
CA TYR A 584 -28.32 -24.56 -10.70
C TYR A 584 -26.90 -24.04 -10.52
N LEU A 585 -26.06 -24.18 -11.55
CA LEU A 585 -24.71 -23.60 -11.61
C LEU A 585 -24.74 -22.32 -12.44
N MET A 586 -24.33 -21.20 -11.84
CA MET A 586 -24.17 -19.97 -12.60
C MET A 586 -22.83 -19.97 -13.32
N ARG A 587 -22.81 -19.61 -14.63
CA ARG A 587 -21.59 -19.32 -15.36
C ARG A 587 -20.87 -18.13 -14.72
N PRO A 588 -19.53 -18.10 -14.76
CA PRO A 588 -18.78 -16.91 -14.30
C PRO A 588 -19.27 -15.64 -14.99
N ILE A 589 -19.39 -14.56 -14.23
CA ILE A 589 -19.59 -13.24 -14.81
C ILE A 589 -18.30 -12.72 -15.45
N PRO A 590 -18.36 -11.74 -16.40
CA PRO A 590 -17.16 -11.13 -16.94
C PRO A 590 -16.28 -10.49 -15.86
N GLU A 591 -14.97 -10.77 -15.88
CA GLU A 591 -13.95 -10.19 -14.99
C GLU A 591 -13.07 -9.24 -15.80
N PHE A 592 -12.95 -7.98 -15.39
CA PHE A 592 -12.24 -6.95 -16.15
C PHE A 592 -10.79 -6.76 -15.70
N GLY A 593 -10.46 -7.17 -14.47
CA GLY A 593 -9.12 -7.05 -13.89
C GLY A 593 -8.67 -5.60 -13.61
N ILE A 594 -9.56 -4.63 -13.76
CA ILE A 594 -9.34 -3.22 -13.42
C ILE A 594 -10.61 -2.66 -12.79
N ASP A 595 -10.45 -1.88 -11.73
CA ASP A 595 -11.57 -1.22 -11.02
C ASP A 595 -12.38 -0.35 -11.98
N ILE A 596 -13.63 -0.77 -12.25
CA ILE A 596 -14.48 -0.16 -13.27
C ILE A 596 -15.00 1.20 -12.85
N PRO A 597 -15.64 1.38 -11.66
CA PRO A 597 -16.10 2.68 -11.19
C PRO A 597 -15.00 3.73 -11.18
N LYS A 598 -13.84 3.36 -10.67
CA LYS A 598 -12.68 4.22 -10.59
C LYS A 598 -12.15 4.61 -11.97
N THR A 599 -11.96 3.63 -12.84
CA THR A 599 -11.47 3.88 -14.21
C THR A 599 -12.40 4.80 -14.99
N ILE A 600 -13.71 4.57 -14.89
CA ILE A 600 -14.70 5.40 -15.59
C ILE A 600 -14.75 6.80 -15.00
N SER A 601 -14.84 6.94 -13.69
CA SER A 601 -14.91 8.24 -13.03
C SER A 601 -13.65 9.08 -13.30
N HIS A 602 -12.46 8.48 -13.27
CA HIS A 602 -11.21 9.17 -13.63
C HIS A 602 -11.19 9.64 -15.08
N LYS A 603 -11.57 8.78 -16.04
CA LYS A 603 -11.66 9.16 -17.45
C LYS A 603 -12.67 10.28 -17.68
N LEU A 604 -13.81 10.25 -16.99
CA LEU A 604 -14.80 11.33 -17.05
C LEU A 604 -14.25 12.65 -16.52
N VAL A 605 -13.47 12.64 -15.44
CA VAL A 605 -12.82 13.84 -14.92
C VAL A 605 -11.82 14.41 -15.91
N ILE A 606 -11.01 13.55 -16.56
CA ILE A 606 -9.91 13.99 -17.42
C ILE A 606 -10.39 14.38 -18.80
N HIS A 607 -11.30 13.59 -19.40
CA HIS A 607 -11.71 13.73 -20.79
C HIS A 607 -13.13 14.27 -20.98
N GLY A 608 -13.92 14.39 -19.90
CA GLY A 608 -15.31 14.83 -19.95
C GLY A 608 -16.30 13.82 -20.55
N ALA A 609 -15.80 12.79 -21.20
CA ALA A 609 -16.57 11.69 -21.79
C ALA A 609 -15.79 10.40 -21.75
N VAL A 610 -16.49 9.27 -21.72
CA VAL A 610 -15.89 7.93 -21.75
C VAL A 610 -16.80 7.00 -22.54
N GLU A 611 -16.20 6.12 -23.34
CA GLU A 611 -16.89 4.97 -23.91
C GLU A 611 -17.14 3.91 -22.85
N ASP A 612 -18.22 3.14 -23.02
CA ASP A 612 -18.51 2.03 -22.13
C ASP A 612 -17.35 1.02 -22.11
N MET A 613 -17.01 0.55 -20.92
CA MET A 613 -15.95 -0.43 -20.73
C MET A 613 -16.38 -1.78 -21.28
N LYS A 614 -15.52 -2.40 -22.09
CA LYS A 614 -15.82 -3.63 -22.83
C LYS A 614 -14.71 -4.65 -22.67
N LEU A 615 -15.11 -5.92 -22.55
CA LEU A 615 -14.25 -7.10 -22.61
C LEU A 615 -14.71 -7.95 -23.79
N SER A 616 -13.80 -8.39 -24.67
CA SER A 616 -14.21 -9.24 -25.78
C SER A 616 -14.72 -10.59 -25.29
N LEU A 617 -15.77 -11.13 -25.96
CA LEU A 617 -16.26 -12.49 -25.67
C LEU A 617 -15.17 -13.55 -25.84
N SER A 618 -14.20 -13.34 -26.73
CA SER A 618 -13.05 -14.24 -26.91
C SER A 618 -12.18 -14.28 -25.67
N GLU A 619 -11.87 -13.14 -25.06
CA GLU A 619 -11.08 -13.05 -23.80
C GLU A 619 -11.86 -13.66 -22.65
N TYR A 620 -13.15 -13.36 -22.54
CA TYR A 620 -14.04 -13.98 -21.56
C TYR A 620 -13.97 -15.50 -21.66
N HIS A 621 -14.22 -16.10 -22.82
CA HIS A 621 -14.21 -17.55 -22.99
C HIS A 621 -12.83 -18.16 -22.76
N LYS A 622 -11.75 -17.47 -23.17
CA LYS A 622 -10.37 -17.93 -22.90
C LYS A 622 -10.08 -18.02 -21.39
N ARG A 623 -10.54 -17.06 -20.60
CA ARG A 623 -10.35 -17.09 -19.15
C ARG A 623 -11.18 -18.17 -18.48
N HIS A 624 -12.44 -18.29 -18.85
CA HIS A 624 -13.43 -19.12 -18.15
C HIS A 624 -13.58 -20.55 -18.72
N LYS A 625 -12.83 -20.90 -19.77
CA LYS A 625 -12.97 -22.18 -20.50
C LYS A 625 -12.99 -23.40 -19.59
N ILE A 626 -12.06 -23.52 -18.64
CA ILE A 626 -11.93 -24.66 -17.76
C ILE A 626 -13.21 -24.84 -16.93
N VAL A 627 -13.77 -23.75 -16.42
CA VAL A 627 -14.99 -23.75 -15.61
C VAL A 627 -16.19 -24.09 -16.47
N TRP A 628 -16.26 -23.53 -17.69
CA TRP A 628 -17.33 -23.84 -18.65
C TRP A 628 -17.38 -25.32 -18.99
N ASP A 629 -16.22 -25.89 -19.37
CA ASP A 629 -16.12 -27.30 -19.71
C ASP A 629 -16.57 -28.21 -18.54
N ALA A 630 -16.16 -27.90 -17.30
CA ALA A 630 -16.56 -28.65 -16.12
C ALA A 630 -18.06 -28.50 -15.79
N GLN A 631 -18.63 -27.30 -15.96
CA GLN A 631 -20.07 -27.09 -15.77
C GLN A 631 -20.91 -27.81 -16.84
N ASP A 632 -20.44 -27.84 -18.10
CA ASP A 632 -21.11 -28.60 -19.17
C ASP A 632 -21.05 -30.11 -18.89
N GLU A 633 -19.93 -30.63 -18.40
CA GLU A 633 -19.81 -32.00 -17.98
C GLU A 633 -20.79 -32.33 -16.84
N ALA A 634 -20.91 -31.48 -15.82
CA ALA A 634 -21.86 -31.64 -14.73
C ALA A 634 -23.32 -31.67 -15.24
N ALA A 635 -23.66 -30.78 -16.17
CA ALA A 635 -24.97 -30.70 -16.78
C ALA A 635 -25.31 -32.02 -17.54
N GLN A 636 -24.37 -32.55 -18.33
CA GLN A 636 -24.54 -33.79 -19.09
C GLN A 636 -24.58 -35.02 -18.17
N ARG A 637 -23.75 -35.09 -17.14
CA ARG A 637 -23.57 -36.26 -16.28
C ARG A 637 -24.69 -36.44 -15.25
N CYS A 638 -25.20 -35.34 -14.70
CA CYS A 638 -26.13 -35.40 -13.57
C CYS A 638 -27.30 -34.42 -13.65
N GLY A 639 -27.56 -33.82 -14.81
CA GLY A 639 -28.74 -32.99 -15.03
C GLY A 639 -28.75 -31.64 -14.30
N VAL A 640 -27.59 -31.14 -13.90
CA VAL A 640 -27.45 -29.80 -13.34
C VAL A 640 -27.89 -28.75 -14.37
N LYS A 641 -28.64 -27.77 -13.94
CA LYS A 641 -29.11 -26.68 -14.79
C LYS A 641 -28.10 -25.53 -14.78
N ILE A 642 -27.90 -24.91 -15.96
CA ILE A 642 -26.95 -23.80 -16.11
C ILE A 642 -27.69 -22.47 -16.16
N LEU A 643 -27.30 -21.53 -15.31
CA LEU A 643 -27.68 -20.13 -15.38
C LEU A 643 -26.61 -19.34 -16.14
N ASN A 644 -26.96 -18.81 -17.30
CA ASN A 644 -26.04 -18.08 -18.16
C ASN A 644 -26.24 -16.56 -18.07
N PRO A 645 -25.32 -15.77 -17.46
CA PRO A 645 -25.44 -14.33 -17.34
C PRO A 645 -25.13 -13.58 -18.64
N LEU A 646 -24.45 -14.20 -19.62
CA LEU A 646 -23.97 -13.50 -20.83
C LEU A 646 -25.07 -12.78 -21.61
N PRO A 647 -26.27 -13.35 -21.86
CA PRO A 647 -27.34 -12.63 -22.60
C PRO A 647 -27.78 -11.31 -21.93
N TYR A 648 -27.46 -11.11 -20.65
CA TYR A 648 -27.86 -9.95 -19.86
C TYR A 648 -26.75 -8.92 -19.72
N LEU A 649 -25.49 -9.36 -19.79
CA LEU A 649 -24.27 -8.56 -19.57
C LEU A 649 -23.45 -8.34 -20.85
N CYS A 650 -23.71 -9.13 -21.92
CA CYS A 650 -22.91 -9.10 -23.15
C CYS A 650 -23.82 -8.99 -24.38
N ASP A 651 -23.26 -8.55 -25.49
CA ASP A 651 -23.82 -8.72 -26.85
C ASP A 651 -23.09 -9.86 -27.59
N THR A 652 -23.12 -9.85 -28.91
CA THR A 652 -22.48 -10.89 -29.75
C THR A 652 -20.96 -10.81 -29.83
N GLU A 653 -20.35 -9.69 -29.40
CA GLU A 653 -18.92 -9.43 -29.53
C GLU A 653 -18.26 -9.08 -28.20
N TYR A 654 -18.96 -8.37 -27.32
CA TYR A 654 -18.41 -7.80 -26.10
C TYR A 654 -19.29 -8.03 -24.88
N CYS A 655 -18.65 -8.18 -23.73
CA CYS A 655 -19.26 -8.03 -22.40
C CYS A 655 -19.01 -6.61 -21.87
N TYR A 656 -20.00 -6.05 -21.18
CA TYR A 656 -19.98 -4.66 -20.74
C TYR A 656 -19.68 -4.53 -19.25
N GLY A 657 -18.69 -3.71 -18.93
CA GLY A 657 -18.40 -3.28 -17.57
C GLY A 657 -19.21 -2.06 -17.15
N SER A 658 -19.74 -1.32 -18.14
CA SER A 658 -20.61 -0.16 -17.92
C SER A 658 -21.66 -0.04 -19.02
N LYS A 659 -22.73 0.73 -18.74
CA LYS A 659 -23.73 1.16 -19.73
C LYS A 659 -24.00 2.66 -19.57
N ASN A 660 -23.80 3.41 -20.64
CA ASN A 660 -23.94 4.89 -20.65
C ASN A 660 -23.05 5.53 -19.57
N ALA A 661 -21.79 5.11 -19.48
CA ALA A 661 -20.81 5.54 -18.50
C ALA A 661 -21.17 5.23 -17.03
N ARG A 662 -22.23 4.48 -16.75
CA ARG A 662 -22.55 3.98 -15.42
C ARG A 662 -22.01 2.57 -15.26
N PRO A 663 -21.10 2.31 -14.29
CA PRO A 663 -20.58 0.98 -14.01
C PRO A 663 -21.66 -0.04 -13.68
N LEU A 664 -21.47 -1.29 -14.09
CA LEU A 664 -22.29 -2.44 -13.68
C LEU A 664 -21.65 -3.18 -12.50
N TYR A 665 -20.46 -2.78 -12.11
CA TYR A 665 -19.62 -3.43 -11.09
C TYR A 665 -19.26 -2.41 -10.02
N TYR A 666 -19.03 -2.87 -8.79
CA TYR A 666 -18.52 -2.02 -7.73
C TYR A 666 -16.98 -2.06 -7.59
N ASP A 667 -16.32 -2.99 -8.28
CA ASP A 667 -14.87 -3.14 -8.42
C ASP A 667 -14.52 -3.68 -9.83
N ASP A 668 -13.59 -4.63 -9.95
CA ASP A 668 -13.13 -5.21 -11.22
C ASP A 668 -13.92 -6.46 -11.65
N ASP A 669 -14.67 -7.12 -10.74
CA ASP A 669 -15.30 -8.41 -10.99
C ASP A 669 -16.64 -8.64 -10.26
N HIS A 670 -16.99 -7.85 -9.27
CA HIS A 670 -18.26 -7.98 -8.57
C HIS A 670 -19.32 -7.02 -9.13
N LEU A 671 -20.51 -7.55 -9.45
CA LEU A 671 -21.64 -6.71 -9.87
C LEU A 671 -22.13 -5.81 -8.74
N SER A 672 -22.36 -4.52 -9.05
CA SER A 672 -23.06 -3.60 -8.16
C SER A 672 -24.55 -3.96 -8.02
N GLU A 673 -25.22 -3.34 -7.04
CA GLU A 673 -26.68 -3.46 -6.90
C GLU A 673 -27.42 -2.94 -8.14
N TYR A 674 -26.85 -1.98 -8.88
CA TYR A 674 -27.33 -1.59 -10.18
C TYR A 674 -27.13 -2.69 -11.23
N GLY A 675 -25.90 -3.25 -11.30
CA GLY A 675 -25.53 -4.24 -12.30
C GLY A 675 -26.19 -5.59 -12.11
N ASN A 676 -26.38 -6.05 -10.86
CA ASN A 676 -26.98 -7.35 -10.59
C ASN A 676 -28.47 -7.41 -10.98
N LYS A 677 -29.17 -6.28 -10.99
CA LYS A 677 -30.60 -6.21 -11.41
C LYS A 677 -30.84 -6.68 -12.84
N PHE A 678 -29.82 -6.58 -13.71
CA PHE A 678 -29.95 -7.12 -15.07
C PHE A 678 -30.11 -8.65 -15.09
N LEU A 679 -29.70 -9.35 -14.00
CA LEU A 679 -29.78 -10.81 -13.88
C LEU A 679 -31.11 -11.31 -13.33
N VAL A 680 -32.01 -10.44 -12.84
CA VAL A 680 -33.32 -10.86 -12.29
C VAL A 680 -34.10 -11.77 -13.24
N PRO A 681 -34.23 -11.48 -14.56
CA PRO A 681 -34.96 -12.37 -15.48
C PRO A 681 -34.27 -13.76 -15.64
N MET A 682 -32.96 -13.86 -15.54
CA MET A 682 -32.24 -15.12 -15.54
C MET A 682 -32.62 -15.95 -14.31
N PHE A 683 -32.65 -15.34 -13.13
CA PHE A 683 -32.96 -16.03 -11.88
C PHE A 683 -34.43 -16.48 -11.75
N GLU A 684 -35.37 -15.85 -12.45
CA GLU A 684 -36.76 -16.32 -12.49
C GLU A 684 -36.90 -17.78 -12.95
N GLN A 685 -35.94 -18.28 -13.75
CA GLN A 685 -35.93 -19.68 -14.21
C GLN A 685 -35.81 -20.67 -13.03
N VAL A 686 -35.26 -20.25 -11.90
CA VAL A 686 -35.12 -21.08 -10.68
C VAL A 686 -36.50 -21.36 -10.05
N PHE A 687 -37.50 -20.49 -10.26
CA PHE A 687 -38.80 -20.51 -9.60
C PHE A 687 -39.96 -20.94 -10.53
N ARG A 688 -39.67 -21.15 -11.82
CA ARG A 688 -40.66 -21.65 -12.79
C ARG A 688 -40.65 -23.16 -12.78
N TYR A 689 -41.46 -23.79 -11.91
CA TYR A 689 -41.71 -25.22 -11.87
C TYR A 689 -43.09 -25.58 -12.45
#